data_c47a33907478f7ce7306edbe788d5218
#
_entry.id   c47a33907478f7ce7306edbe788d5218
#
_cell.length_a   1.000
_cell.length_b   1.000
_cell.length_c   1.000
_cell.angle_alpha   90.00
_cell.angle_beta   90.00
_cell.angle_gamma   90.00
#
_symmetry.space_group_name_H-M   'P 1'
#
loop_
_entity.id
_entity.type
_entity.pdbx_description
1 polymer ?
#
loop_
_entity_poly.entity_id
_entity_poly.type
_entity_poly.pdbx_seq_one_letter_code
_entity_poly.pdbx_strand_id
1 'polypeptide(L)'
;MTPSIKTIYKDHESALKCLRSVARHHGKIISLQDLRSKDKTGKEPASLRSIAEIAESFGLRARCVEMDYPSLAKDTPLPFIIKWNGHGFVVVSAIVQNQIAIGVDKETVTVSTSEFCKNWLPEGEMDGIVLLLEATPEFFNEPGEEDERQSGSFAWLYGYIKKYPRLVRQLAIGILIGTVLKLIPPFLTQSIVDVGINNSNLDFIYLILFAQLMLMVGRNSMEAIRGWLLLHVSTRVSISLLTDFIAKIMRLPMAFFSEKSLGDVMQRVEDQKRVEVFLSTQLSAILFSIVNIVIYTAIFAIYDGFIFGIFFGATLLYIGWIKLFMRKRRDLDSKRFEMASEERDKLVQIVQGMPDIKLANAEMPKRWDWEMLRAKLFRQNMRTLALSQTQQIGGLIINESKNIIITFLSAKAVLDGHLSIGAMLAIQQMLGQTNSPIEQLVTYMQQWQDARMSMERLNEVHKLPDEEANEQNKVHQLPEDRNLVLRNISFKYPNTNTKVLRDIKLFIPQGKTTAIIGSSGSGKTTLLKMLLKYHEPTSGETLLGNTDLRNISNHAWRGQCGVVGADGFVFSDTFLQNIALGAAELDFERVKMAARVANIHEHIEGLPMGYYTPISGESGGLSQGQKQRLLIARAVYKDPEYLFLDEGTNALDTQNQHIIMQNLRDYFKGRTMVVVAHRLSTIRHADQIVVIEKGSIVEKGSHEELIAIQGRYFELLTTQLEMAA
;
A
#
# COMPACT_ATOMS: atom_id res chain seq x y z
N MET A 1 24.72 -19.69 22.41
CA MET A 1 24.05 -18.76 23.33
C MET A 1 22.56 -18.95 23.12
N THR A 2 21.89 -19.65 24.02
CA THR A 2 20.42 -19.77 24.03
C THR A 2 19.82 -18.38 24.26
N PRO A 3 18.92 -17.89 23.40
CA PRO A 3 18.27 -16.60 23.64
C PRO A 3 17.51 -16.70 24.98
N SER A 4 17.72 -15.72 25.82
CA SER A 4 16.99 -15.62 27.10
C SER A 4 15.50 -15.48 26.78
N ILE A 5 14.68 -16.31 27.41
CA ILE A 5 13.21 -16.28 27.27
C ILE A 5 12.66 -14.84 27.39
N LYS A 6 13.31 -13.97 28.17
CA LYS A 6 12.93 -12.55 28.33
C LYS A 6 12.92 -11.70 27.08
N THR A 7 13.59 -12.11 25.99
CA THR A 7 13.68 -11.32 24.74
C THR A 7 12.58 -11.70 23.73
N ILE A 8 11.93 -12.85 23.92
CA ILE A 8 11.04 -13.47 22.93
C ILE A 8 9.60 -12.93 23.00
N TYR A 9 9.14 -12.47 24.16
CA TYR A 9 7.71 -12.16 24.39
C TYR A 9 7.37 -10.70 24.71
N LYS A 10 8.32 -9.78 24.68
CA LYS A 10 8.07 -8.34 24.98
C LYS A 10 7.50 -7.53 23.82
N ASP A 11 7.14 -8.17 22.71
CA ASP A 11 6.77 -7.47 21.49
C ASP A 11 5.25 -7.58 21.22
N HIS A 12 4.61 -6.48 20.88
CA HIS A 12 3.22 -6.42 20.36
C HIS A 12 3.00 -7.44 19.20
N GLU A 13 4.09 -7.83 18.53
CA GLU A 13 4.12 -8.84 17.47
C GLU A 13 4.10 -10.28 17.97
N SER A 14 4.30 -10.54 19.27
CA SER A 14 4.37 -11.92 19.79
C SER A 14 3.07 -12.69 19.52
N ALA A 15 1.92 -12.03 19.66
CA ALA A 15 0.60 -12.60 19.42
C ALA A 15 0.42 -13.09 17.96
N LEU A 16 0.76 -12.25 16.98
CA LEU A 16 0.65 -12.58 15.56
C LEU A 16 1.69 -13.63 15.13
N LYS A 17 2.88 -13.60 15.73
CA LYS A 17 3.92 -14.61 15.50
C LYS A 17 3.50 -15.97 16.06
N CYS A 18 2.80 -16.00 17.21
CA CYS A 18 2.21 -17.23 17.75
C CYS A 18 1.15 -17.81 16.80
N LEU A 19 0.24 -16.97 16.30
CA LEU A 19 -0.78 -17.42 15.35
C LEU A 19 -0.16 -17.97 14.06
N ARG A 20 0.89 -17.33 13.54
CA ARG A 20 1.66 -17.85 12.39
C ARG A 20 2.31 -19.20 12.67
N SER A 21 2.81 -19.42 13.89
CA SER A 21 3.39 -20.69 14.30
C SER A 21 2.35 -21.81 14.30
N VAL A 22 1.14 -21.53 14.84
CA VAL A 22 0.02 -22.48 14.84
C VAL A 22 -0.44 -22.78 13.43
N ALA A 23 -0.61 -21.76 12.57
CA ALA A 23 -0.98 -21.95 11.19
C ALA A 23 0.03 -22.84 10.40
N ARG A 24 1.34 -22.64 10.66
CA ARG A 24 2.40 -23.48 10.08
C ARG A 24 2.33 -24.93 10.56
N HIS A 25 1.98 -25.16 11.81
CA HIS A 25 1.80 -26.53 12.34
C HIS A 25 0.67 -27.25 11.61
N HIS A 26 -0.40 -26.55 11.23
CA HIS A 26 -1.50 -27.06 10.43
C HIS A 26 -1.21 -27.07 8.92
N GLY A 27 0.03 -26.82 8.49
CA GLY A 27 0.47 -26.95 7.10
C GLY A 27 0.25 -25.71 6.22
N LYS A 28 -0.15 -24.56 6.78
CA LYS A 28 -0.37 -23.31 6.04
C LYS A 28 0.61 -22.23 6.49
N ILE A 29 1.24 -21.54 5.53
CA ILE A 29 2.14 -20.41 5.80
C ILE A 29 1.40 -19.11 5.58
N ILE A 30 1.16 -18.35 6.65
CA ILE A 30 0.48 -17.06 6.62
C ILE A 30 1.51 -15.94 6.85
N SER A 31 1.42 -14.85 6.08
CA SER A 31 2.32 -13.71 6.27
C SER A 31 1.97 -12.88 7.51
N LEU A 32 2.99 -12.27 8.12
CA LEU A 32 2.72 -11.32 9.22
C LEU A 32 1.96 -10.09 8.73
N GLN A 33 2.07 -9.74 7.45
CA GLN A 33 1.34 -8.63 6.85
C GLN A 33 -0.16 -8.93 6.74
N ASP A 34 -0.53 -10.16 6.34
CA ASP A 34 -1.93 -10.58 6.28
C ASP A 34 -2.54 -10.65 7.68
N LEU A 35 -1.79 -11.15 8.66
CA LEU A 35 -2.23 -11.16 10.05
C LEU A 35 -2.43 -9.74 10.61
N ARG A 36 -1.54 -8.80 10.27
CA ARG A 36 -1.66 -7.38 10.66
C ARG A 36 -2.84 -6.69 9.96
N SER A 37 -3.11 -7.01 8.71
CA SER A 37 -4.23 -6.38 7.98
C SER A 37 -5.59 -6.71 8.57
N LYS A 38 -5.70 -7.85 9.26
CA LYS A 38 -6.91 -8.31 9.96
C LYS A 38 -6.88 -8.00 11.47
N ASP A 39 -5.77 -7.47 11.99
CA ASP A 39 -5.69 -6.99 13.38
C ASP A 39 -6.40 -5.64 13.53
N LYS A 40 -7.58 -5.67 14.15
CA LYS A 40 -8.45 -4.52 14.38
C LYS A 40 -8.06 -3.70 15.61
N THR A 41 -7.04 -4.12 16.35
CA THR A 41 -6.74 -3.58 17.71
C THR A 41 -5.68 -2.49 17.73
N GLY A 42 -5.11 -2.09 16.61
CA GLY A 42 -4.04 -1.09 16.32
C GLY A 42 -3.54 -0.10 17.40
N LYS A 43 -4.09 -0.07 18.61
CA LYS A 43 -3.69 0.80 19.73
C LYS A 43 -3.75 0.17 21.13
N GLU A 44 -4.30 -1.04 21.27
CA GLU A 44 -4.38 -1.71 22.60
C GLU A 44 -3.54 -2.99 22.64
N PRO A 45 -3.01 -3.38 23.80
CA PRO A 45 -2.25 -4.62 23.92
C PRO A 45 -3.11 -5.81 23.47
N ALA A 46 -2.57 -6.65 22.60
CA ALA A 46 -3.25 -7.82 22.05
C ALA A 46 -3.84 -8.68 23.20
N SER A 47 -5.14 -8.91 23.16
CA SER A 47 -5.84 -9.80 24.09
C SER A 47 -6.00 -11.18 23.47
N LEU A 48 -6.19 -12.24 24.28
CA LEU A 48 -6.54 -13.58 23.77
C LEU A 48 -7.79 -13.53 22.88
N ARG A 49 -8.72 -12.62 23.16
CA ARG A 49 -9.92 -12.40 22.36
C ARG A 49 -9.59 -11.85 20.96
N SER A 50 -8.68 -10.88 20.86
CA SER A 50 -8.29 -10.34 19.53
C SER A 50 -7.54 -11.39 18.70
N ILE A 51 -6.71 -12.23 19.35
CA ILE A 51 -6.04 -13.35 18.67
C ILE A 51 -7.07 -14.37 18.17
N ALA A 52 -8.09 -14.68 18.97
CA ALA A 52 -9.17 -15.57 18.56
C ALA A 52 -9.96 -15.02 17.36
N GLU A 53 -10.31 -13.73 17.37
CA GLU A 53 -11.01 -13.08 16.26
C GLU A 53 -10.18 -13.10 14.95
N ILE A 54 -8.87 -12.87 15.05
CA ILE A 54 -7.97 -12.98 13.91
C ILE A 54 -7.87 -14.43 13.44
N ALA A 55 -7.71 -15.40 14.34
CA ALA A 55 -7.63 -16.82 14.00
C ALA A 55 -8.89 -17.28 13.25
N GLU A 56 -10.07 -16.90 13.74
CA GLU A 56 -11.36 -17.22 13.11
C GLU A 56 -11.51 -16.61 11.71
N SER A 57 -10.96 -15.42 11.50
CA SER A 57 -10.96 -14.78 10.17
C SER A 57 -10.14 -15.52 9.12
N PHE A 58 -9.24 -16.42 9.55
CA PHE A 58 -8.44 -17.31 8.69
C PHE A 58 -8.97 -18.75 8.64
N GLY A 59 -10.16 -19.00 9.20
CA GLY A 59 -10.77 -20.34 9.20
C GLY A 59 -10.25 -21.26 10.31
N LEU A 60 -9.57 -20.73 11.32
CA LEU A 60 -9.25 -21.48 12.55
C LEU A 60 -10.39 -21.30 13.57
N ARG A 61 -10.89 -22.38 14.12
CA ARG A 61 -11.85 -22.32 15.24
C ARG A 61 -11.08 -22.04 16.53
N ALA A 62 -11.39 -20.92 17.19
CA ALA A 62 -10.75 -20.50 18.42
C ALA A 62 -11.65 -20.74 19.64
N ARG A 63 -11.11 -21.31 20.72
CA ARG A 63 -11.79 -21.49 22.00
C ARG A 63 -10.89 -21.08 23.14
N CYS A 64 -11.32 -20.11 23.95
CA CYS A 64 -10.68 -19.81 25.21
C CYS A 64 -11.27 -20.71 26.30
N VAL A 65 -10.42 -21.45 27.00
CA VAL A 65 -10.80 -22.36 28.09
C VAL A 65 -9.93 -22.08 29.31
N GLU A 66 -10.54 -22.07 30.47
CA GLU A 66 -9.84 -22.00 31.76
C GLU A 66 -9.69 -23.42 32.30
N MET A 67 -8.47 -23.82 32.64
CA MET A 67 -8.18 -25.18 33.08
C MET A 67 -6.94 -25.25 33.99
N ASP A 68 -6.87 -26.33 34.76
CA ASP A 68 -5.72 -26.66 35.58
C ASP A 68 -4.61 -27.37 34.77
N TYR A 69 -3.39 -27.42 35.33
CA TYR A 69 -2.26 -28.04 34.64
C TYR A 69 -2.43 -29.55 34.37
N PRO A 70 -2.98 -30.39 35.26
CA PRO A 70 -3.21 -31.81 35.01
C PRO A 70 -4.12 -32.05 33.79
N SER A 71 -5.20 -31.29 33.67
CA SER A 71 -6.13 -31.33 32.53
C SER A 71 -5.46 -30.83 31.24
N LEU A 72 -4.67 -29.75 31.35
CA LEU A 72 -3.89 -29.22 30.22
C LEU A 72 -2.93 -30.26 29.65
N ALA A 73 -2.23 -30.99 30.51
CA ALA A 73 -1.22 -31.94 30.05
C ALA A 73 -1.81 -33.24 29.45
N LYS A 74 -3.06 -33.60 29.81
CA LYS A 74 -3.66 -34.88 29.44
C LYS A 74 -4.62 -34.76 28.26
N ASP A 75 -5.45 -33.73 28.23
CA ASP A 75 -6.63 -33.68 27.37
C ASP A 75 -6.60 -32.53 26.32
N THR A 76 -5.50 -31.75 26.24
CA THR A 76 -5.46 -30.57 25.39
C THR A 76 -4.78 -30.83 24.04
N PRO A 77 -5.46 -30.55 22.90
CA PRO A 77 -4.84 -30.66 21.59
C PRO A 77 -3.72 -29.63 21.39
N LEU A 78 -2.59 -30.06 20.85
CA LEU A 78 -1.43 -29.24 20.52
C LEU A 78 -1.47 -28.82 19.03
N PRO A 79 -1.00 -27.64 18.67
CA PRO A 79 -0.47 -26.55 19.51
C PRO A 79 -1.57 -25.62 20.03
N PHE A 80 -1.34 -24.96 21.15
CA PHE A 80 -2.22 -23.93 21.71
C PHE A 80 -1.44 -22.68 22.15
N ILE A 81 -2.14 -21.57 22.36
CA ILE A 81 -1.55 -20.29 22.76
C ILE A 81 -1.93 -19.99 24.22
N ILE A 82 -0.95 -19.53 25.00
CA ILE A 82 -1.15 -19.10 26.38
C ILE A 82 -0.57 -17.70 26.60
N LYS A 83 -1.07 -17.02 27.61
CA LYS A 83 -0.49 -15.78 28.10
C LYS A 83 0.68 -16.12 29.05
N TRP A 84 1.84 -15.51 28.79
CA TRP A 84 3.07 -15.78 29.52
C TRP A 84 3.49 -14.60 30.36
N ASN A 85 3.68 -14.83 31.66
CA ASN A 85 4.15 -13.81 32.61
C ASN A 85 3.35 -12.49 32.59
N GLY A 86 2.04 -12.55 32.32
CA GLY A 86 1.13 -11.43 32.33
C GLY A 86 1.26 -10.46 31.12
N HIS A 87 2.31 -10.56 30.28
CA HIS A 87 2.64 -9.51 29.31
C HIS A 87 2.87 -9.97 27.87
N GLY A 88 2.97 -11.27 27.59
CA GLY A 88 3.22 -11.79 26.24
C GLY A 88 2.45 -13.06 25.93
N PHE A 89 2.56 -13.55 24.68
CA PHE A 89 1.93 -14.78 24.25
C PHE A 89 2.99 -15.76 23.76
N VAL A 90 2.79 -17.05 24.06
CA VAL A 90 3.64 -18.13 23.57
C VAL A 90 2.80 -19.31 23.09
N VAL A 91 3.33 -20.06 22.14
CA VAL A 91 2.73 -21.31 21.65
C VAL A 91 3.34 -22.47 22.42
N VAL A 92 2.49 -23.34 22.93
CA VAL A 92 2.90 -24.65 23.46
C VAL A 92 2.80 -25.66 22.33
N SER A 93 3.95 -26.22 21.93
CA SER A 93 4.05 -27.12 20.78
C SER A 93 4.20 -28.60 21.16
N ALA A 94 4.73 -28.88 22.35
CA ALA A 94 4.86 -30.25 22.88
C ALA A 94 4.90 -30.27 24.40
N ILE A 95 4.34 -31.30 25.01
CA ILE A 95 4.42 -31.60 26.44
C ILE A 95 4.94 -33.02 26.56
N VAL A 96 6.14 -33.20 27.16
CA VAL A 96 6.78 -34.50 27.32
C VAL A 96 7.22 -34.67 28.77
N GLN A 97 6.56 -35.55 29.49
CA GLN A 97 6.82 -35.87 30.91
C GLN A 97 6.94 -34.64 31.83
N ASN A 98 8.13 -34.11 32.00
CA ASN A 98 8.39 -32.97 32.91
C ASN A 98 8.98 -31.75 32.16
N GLN A 99 8.92 -31.74 30.83
CA GLN A 99 9.41 -30.66 29.99
C GLN A 99 8.34 -30.19 29.00
N ILE A 100 8.20 -28.88 28.82
CA ILE A 100 7.21 -28.25 27.98
C ILE A 100 7.95 -27.41 26.94
N ALA A 101 7.70 -27.67 25.66
CA ALA A 101 8.25 -26.89 24.57
C ALA A 101 7.36 -25.69 24.31
N ILE A 102 7.85 -24.50 24.60
CA ILE A 102 7.20 -23.22 24.34
C ILE A 102 7.98 -22.45 23.30
N GLY A 103 7.30 -21.64 22.49
CA GLY A 103 7.99 -20.88 21.45
C GLY A 103 7.17 -19.76 20.85
N VAL A 104 7.87 -18.91 20.07
CA VAL A 104 7.27 -17.87 19.24
C VAL A 104 7.93 -17.98 17.85
N ASP A 105 7.15 -18.19 16.81
CA ASP A 105 7.58 -18.41 15.44
C ASP A 105 8.53 -19.60 15.25
N LYS A 106 9.82 -19.35 15.04
CA LYS A 106 10.85 -20.41 14.81
C LYS A 106 11.70 -20.70 16.04
N GLU A 107 11.55 -19.92 17.08
CA GLU A 107 12.34 -20.06 18.31
C GLU A 107 11.54 -20.88 19.33
N THR A 108 12.02 -22.06 19.68
CA THR A 108 11.43 -22.93 20.70
C THR A 108 12.42 -23.14 21.83
N VAL A 109 11.90 -23.09 23.06
CA VAL A 109 12.65 -23.32 24.29
C VAL A 109 11.91 -24.33 25.15
N THR A 110 12.62 -25.25 25.75
CA THR A 110 12.05 -26.21 26.70
C THR A 110 12.16 -25.67 28.15
N VAL A 111 11.04 -25.67 28.86
CA VAL A 111 10.95 -25.23 30.26
C VAL A 111 10.47 -26.37 31.15
N SER A 112 10.84 -26.34 32.43
CA SER A 112 10.33 -27.32 33.41
C SER A 112 8.87 -27.03 33.74
N THR A 113 8.12 -28.05 34.17
CA THR A 113 6.72 -27.90 34.60
C THR A 113 6.54 -26.85 35.69
N SER A 114 7.46 -26.79 36.66
CA SER A 114 7.40 -25.81 37.75
C SER A 114 7.57 -24.37 37.26
N GLU A 115 8.46 -24.15 36.30
CA GLU A 115 8.68 -22.85 35.70
C GLU A 115 7.51 -22.45 34.77
N PHE A 116 6.92 -23.42 34.06
CA PHE A 116 5.74 -23.22 33.24
C PHE A 116 4.54 -22.76 34.07
N CYS A 117 4.18 -23.48 35.13
CA CYS A 117 3.07 -23.12 36.01
C CYS A 117 3.26 -21.76 36.66
N LYS A 118 4.48 -21.43 37.10
CA LYS A 118 4.80 -20.12 37.70
C LYS A 118 4.57 -18.93 36.78
N ASN A 119 4.77 -19.11 35.45
CA ASN A 119 4.65 -18.04 34.48
C ASN A 119 3.30 -18.03 33.73
N TRP A 120 2.55 -19.12 33.78
CA TRP A 120 1.24 -19.26 33.13
C TRP A 120 0.08 -18.94 34.07
N LEU A 121 0.13 -19.44 35.32
CA LEU A 121 -0.93 -19.22 36.33
C LEU A 121 -0.85 -17.81 36.90
N PRO A 122 -2.00 -17.12 37.13
CA PRO A 122 -2.04 -15.88 37.90
C PRO A 122 -1.63 -16.14 39.36
N GLU A 123 -1.12 -15.12 40.05
CA GLU A 123 -0.75 -15.25 41.44
C GLU A 123 -1.95 -15.64 42.32
N GLY A 124 -1.90 -16.85 42.92
CA GLY A 124 -2.91 -17.37 43.84
C GLY A 124 -4.05 -18.16 43.20
N GLU A 125 -4.04 -18.38 41.87
CA GLU A 125 -5.01 -19.20 41.14
C GLU A 125 -4.43 -20.56 40.75
N MET A 126 -5.30 -21.60 40.70
CA MET A 126 -4.92 -22.95 40.26
C MET A 126 -5.21 -23.19 38.78
N ASP A 127 -6.02 -22.32 38.14
CA ASP A 127 -6.46 -22.43 36.79
C ASP A 127 -5.88 -21.31 35.94
N GLY A 128 -5.52 -21.62 34.68
CA GLY A 128 -4.99 -20.66 33.70
C GLY A 128 -5.76 -20.68 32.43
N ILE A 129 -5.74 -19.57 31.70
CA ILE A 129 -6.46 -19.42 30.44
C ILE A 129 -5.61 -19.91 29.28
N VAL A 130 -6.23 -20.74 28.42
CA VAL A 130 -5.63 -21.34 27.21
C VAL A 130 -6.48 -20.99 25.99
N LEU A 131 -5.85 -20.59 24.89
CA LEU A 131 -6.49 -20.42 23.58
C LEU A 131 -6.21 -21.65 22.72
N LEU A 132 -7.22 -22.48 22.55
CA LEU A 132 -7.20 -23.64 21.67
C LEU A 132 -7.54 -23.22 20.25
N LEU A 133 -6.78 -23.72 19.27
CA LEU A 133 -6.95 -23.41 17.86
C LEU A 133 -7.03 -24.69 17.05
N GLU A 134 -8.17 -24.89 16.35
CA GLU A 134 -8.42 -26.04 15.50
C GLU A 134 -8.61 -25.59 14.05
N ALA A 135 -7.97 -26.26 13.09
CA ALA A 135 -8.15 -25.97 11.68
C ALA A 135 -9.53 -26.46 11.20
N THR A 136 -10.31 -25.58 10.56
CA THR A 136 -11.57 -25.94 9.91
C THR A 136 -11.34 -26.28 8.44
N PRO A 137 -12.31 -26.88 7.72
CA PRO A 137 -12.19 -27.09 6.28
C PRO A 137 -11.95 -25.79 5.49
N GLU A 138 -12.46 -24.66 5.96
CA GLU A 138 -12.27 -23.34 5.36
C GLU A 138 -10.81 -22.85 5.47
N PHE A 139 -10.10 -23.26 6.52
CA PHE A 139 -8.69 -22.97 6.70
C PHE A 139 -7.83 -23.48 5.54
N PHE A 140 -8.18 -24.62 4.96
CA PHE A 140 -7.44 -25.24 3.86
C PHE A 140 -7.87 -24.74 2.47
N ASN A 141 -9.00 -24.05 2.36
CA ASN A 141 -9.52 -23.55 1.08
C ASN A 141 -8.88 -22.24 0.61
N GLU A 142 -8.21 -21.50 1.46
CA GLU A 142 -7.46 -20.30 1.06
C GLU A 142 -6.00 -20.64 0.70
N PRO A 143 -5.45 -20.12 -0.40
CA PRO A 143 -4.06 -20.39 -0.79
C PRO A 143 -3.07 -19.90 0.26
N GLY A 144 -2.15 -20.74 0.68
CA GLY A 144 -1.08 -20.39 1.58
C GLY A 144 0.01 -19.53 0.89
N GLU A 145 0.82 -18.84 1.69
CA GLU A 145 1.87 -17.92 1.22
C GLU A 145 2.92 -18.58 0.27
N GLU A 146 3.12 -19.90 0.33
CA GLU A 146 4.07 -20.60 -0.55
C GLU A 146 3.58 -20.68 -1.98
N ASP A 147 2.28 -20.90 -2.21
CA ASP A 147 1.68 -20.91 -3.55
C ASP A 147 1.64 -19.50 -4.16
N GLU A 148 1.46 -18.45 -3.34
CA GLU A 148 1.51 -17.06 -3.79
C GLU A 148 2.96 -16.57 -4.05
N ARG A 149 3.95 -17.04 -3.27
CA ARG A 149 5.37 -16.69 -3.50
C ARG A 149 5.93 -17.24 -4.81
N GLN A 150 5.44 -18.38 -5.27
CA GLN A 150 5.90 -18.97 -6.54
C GLN A 150 5.17 -18.43 -7.76
N SER A 151 3.92 -17.97 -7.64
CA SER A 151 3.13 -17.52 -8.79
C SER A 151 3.09 -16.01 -9.02
N GLY A 152 3.59 -15.18 -8.07
CA GLY A 152 3.02 -13.84 -8.01
C GLY A 152 3.79 -12.73 -8.70
N SER A 153 5.01 -12.46 -8.31
CA SER A 153 5.59 -11.12 -8.55
C SER A 153 6.19 -10.93 -9.94
N PHE A 154 6.92 -11.92 -10.44
CA PHE A 154 7.63 -11.81 -11.72
C PHE A 154 6.82 -12.31 -12.91
N ALA A 155 5.88 -13.24 -12.72
CA ALA A 155 4.99 -13.68 -13.80
C ALA A 155 4.09 -12.55 -14.31
N TRP A 156 3.61 -11.71 -13.38
CA TRP A 156 2.85 -10.51 -13.71
C TRP A 156 3.69 -9.51 -14.51
N LEU A 157 4.93 -9.23 -14.08
CA LEU A 157 5.85 -8.34 -14.78
C LEU A 157 6.25 -8.88 -16.16
N TYR A 158 6.46 -10.18 -16.28
CA TYR A 158 6.73 -10.85 -17.55
C TYR A 158 5.62 -10.60 -18.57
N GLY A 159 4.36 -10.51 -18.12
CA GLY A 159 3.22 -10.15 -18.96
C GLY A 159 3.40 -8.80 -19.68
N TYR A 160 3.96 -7.80 -19.00
CA TYR A 160 4.23 -6.48 -19.63
C TYR A 160 5.40 -6.53 -20.60
N ILE A 161 6.47 -7.24 -20.27
CA ILE A 161 7.64 -7.38 -21.14
C ILE A 161 7.28 -8.18 -22.40
N LYS A 162 6.42 -9.19 -22.28
CA LYS A 162 5.96 -10.03 -23.40
C LYS A 162 5.18 -9.24 -24.46
N LYS A 163 4.61 -8.09 -24.11
CA LYS A 163 3.92 -7.20 -25.07
C LYS A 163 4.87 -6.59 -26.11
N TYR A 164 6.20 -6.56 -25.87
CA TYR A 164 7.20 -5.94 -26.74
C TYR A 164 8.26 -6.93 -27.27
N PRO A 165 7.88 -8.02 -27.95
CA PRO A 165 8.81 -9.11 -28.30
C PRO A 165 9.90 -8.67 -29.30
N ARG A 166 9.63 -7.68 -30.15
CA ARG A 166 10.63 -7.16 -31.11
C ARG A 166 11.77 -6.44 -30.40
N LEU A 167 11.43 -5.54 -29.45
CA LEU A 167 12.43 -4.77 -28.69
C LEU A 167 13.24 -5.66 -27.76
N VAL A 168 12.61 -6.64 -27.09
CA VAL A 168 13.28 -7.61 -26.22
C VAL A 168 14.28 -8.45 -27.02
N ARG A 169 13.90 -8.89 -28.23
CA ARG A 169 14.80 -9.65 -29.12
C ARG A 169 15.99 -8.80 -29.59
N GLN A 170 15.75 -7.52 -29.97
CA GLN A 170 16.83 -6.58 -30.32
C GLN A 170 17.79 -6.36 -29.13
N LEU A 171 17.25 -6.22 -27.92
CA LEU A 171 18.04 -6.09 -26.70
C LEU A 171 18.90 -7.34 -26.46
N ALA A 172 18.31 -8.54 -26.61
CA ALA A 172 19.04 -9.82 -26.46
C ALA A 172 20.17 -9.94 -27.48
N ILE A 173 19.94 -9.59 -28.75
CA ILE A 173 20.97 -9.54 -29.79
C ILE A 173 22.06 -8.52 -29.42
N GLY A 174 21.67 -7.34 -28.92
CA GLY A 174 22.60 -6.31 -28.48
C GLY A 174 23.47 -6.76 -27.30
N ILE A 175 22.93 -7.51 -26.35
CA ILE A 175 23.70 -8.13 -25.24
C ILE A 175 24.72 -9.13 -25.83
N LEU A 176 24.27 -10.00 -26.73
CA LEU A 176 25.15 -11.01 -27.32
C LEU A 176 26.31 -10.36 -28.10
N ILE A 177 26.03 -9.42 -29.01
CA ILE A 177 27.08 -8.72 -29.79
C ILE A 177 28.02 -7.94 -28.85
N GLY A 178 27.45 -7.21 -27.87
CA GLY A 178 28.27 -6.47 -26.89
C GLY A 178 29.18 -7.36 -26.07
N THR A 179 28.75 -8.57 -25.74
CA THR A 179 29.58 -9.58 -25.05
C THR A 179 30.71 -10.06 -25.93
N VAL A 180 30.43 -10.44 -27.20
CA VAL A 180 31.43 -10.86 -28.15
C VAL A 180 32.50 -9.78 -28.36
N LEU A 181 32.08 -8.52 -28.55
CA LEU A 181 33.00 -7.39 -28.69
C LEU A 181 33.89 -7.15 -27.45
N LYS A 182 33.42 -7.49 -26.24
CA LYS A 182 34.23 -7.40 -25.02
C LYS A 182 35.23 -8.55 -24.86
N LEU A 183 34.98 -9.68 -25.50
CA LEU A 183 35.88 -10.85 -25.44
C LEU A 183 37.13 -10.73 -26.30
N ILE A 184 37.06 -9.98 -27.41
CA ILE A 184 38.12 -9.90 -28.39
C ILE A 184 39.39 -9.18 -27.86
N PRO A 185 39.33 -8.03 -27.15
CA PRO A 185 40.51 -7.29 -26.73
C PRO A 185 41.58 -8.07 -25.95
N PRO A 186 41.25 -8.97 -25.00
CA PRO A 186 42.28 -9.79 -24.33
C PRO A 186 43.10 -10.66 -25.27
N PHE A 187 42.45 -11.26 -26.27
CA PHE A 187 43.12 -12.07 -27.26
C PHE A 187 44.02 -11.25 -28.21
N LEU A 188 43.58 -10.01 -28.55
CA LEU A 188 44.42 -9.08 -29.30
C LEU A 188 45.65 -8.66 -28.50
N THR A 189 45.48 -8.42 -27.18
CA THR A 189 46.63 -8.14 -26.27
C THR A 189 47.60 -9.31 -26.21
N GLN A 190 47.07 -10.55 -26.11
CA GLN A 190 47.88 -11.75 -26.20
C GLN A 190 48.67 -11.78 -27.52
N SER A 191 48.01 -11.55 -28.65
CA SER A 191 48.65 -11.60 -29.99
C SER A 191 49.72 -10.52 -30.19
N ILE A 192 49.55 -9.30 -29.60
CA ILE A 192 50.61 -8.27 -29.60
C ILE A 192 51.91 -8.83 -29.01
N VAL A 193 51.80 -9.52 -27.86
CA VAL A 193 52.99 -10.01 -27.16
C VAL A 193 53.56 -11.25 -27.82
N ASP A 194 52.71 -12.25 -28.08
CA ASP A 194 53.17 -13.57 -28.54
C ASP A 194 53.64 -13.57 -30.00
N VAL A 195 53.05 -12.71 -30.86
CA VAL A 195 53.41 -12.63 -32.28
C VAL A 195 54.14 -11.33 -32.61
N GLY A 196 53.65 -10.20 -32.14
CA GLY A 196 54.20 -8.89 -32.48
C GLY A 196 55.59 -8.65 -31.85
N ILE A 197 55.66 -8.79 -30.53
CA ILE A 197 56.88 -8.51 -29.77
C ILE A 197 57.92 -9.64 -29.97
N ASN A 198 57.51 -10.90 -29.76
CA ASN A 198 58.42 -12.04 -29.84
C ASN A 198 59.07 -12.19 -31.24
N ASN A 199 58.31 -11.82 -32.31
CA ASN A 199 58.83 -11.88 -33.69
C ASN A 199 59.33 -10.51 -34.20
N SER A 200 59.36 -9.45 -33.34
CA SER A 200 59.78 -8.10 -33.70
C SER A 200 59.05 -7.54 -34.93
N ASN A 201 57.76 -7.86 -35.10
CA ASN A 201 56.94 -7.50 -36.25
C ASN A 201 56.09 -6.23 -35.98
N LEU A 202 56.63 -5.08 -36.35
CA LEU A 202 55.98 -3.78 -36.16
C LEU A 202 54.68 -3.62 -36.99
N ASP A 203 54.64 -4.18 -38.21
CA ASP A 203 53.45 -4.05 -39.06
C ASP A 203 52.27 -4.80 -38.47
N PHE A 204 52.50 -5.93 -37.85
CA PHE A 204 51.46 -6.67 -37.13
C PHE A 204 50.97 -5.90 -35.89
N ILE A 205 51.84 -5.20 -35.17
CA ILE A 205 51.44 -4.37 -34.03
C ILE A 205 50.55 -3.20 -34.49
N TYR A 206 50.88 -2.51 -35.61
CA TYR A 206 50.05 -1.47 -36.20
C TYR A 206 48.68 -2.01 -36.62
N LEU A 207 48.62 -3.18 -37.22
CA LEU A 207 47.35 -3.82 -37.61
C LEU A 207 46.44 -4.05 -36.38
N ILE A 208 47.03 -4.58 -35.29
CA ILE A 208 46.26 -4.83 -34.06
C ILE A 208 45.84 -3.53 -33.38
N LEU A 209 46.69 -2.49 -33.38
CA LEU A 209 46.33 -1.18 -32.87
C LEU A 209 45.09 -0.66 -33.58
N PHE A 210 45.07 -0.74 -34.92
CA PHE A 210 43.90 -0.31 -35.69
C PHE A 210 42.64 -1.16 -35.40
N ALA A 211 42.79 -2.46 -35.27
CA ALA A 211 41.76 -3.39 -34.87
C ALA A 211 41.17 -3.05 -33.48
N GLN A 212 42.02 -2.75 -32.48
CA GLN A 212 41.59 -2.35 -31.15
C GLN A 212 40.84 -1.02 -31.17
N LEU A 213 41.26 -0.03 -31.95
CA LEU A 213 40.56 1.25 -32.11
C LEU A 213 39.16 1.04 -32.73
N MET A 214 39.07 0.23 -33.80
CA MET A 214 37.78 -0.10 -34.41
C MET A 214 36.86 -0.85 -33.47
N LEU A 215 37.38 -1.81 -32.70
CA LEU A 215 36.60 -2.51 -31.67
C LEU A 215 36.15 -1.59 -30.55
N MET A 216 36.96 -0.62 -30.13
CA MET A 216 36.59 0.38 -29.13
C MET A 216 35.40 1.22 -29.63
N VAL A 217 35.44 1.72 -30.86
CA VAL A 217 34.32 2.47 -31.47
C VAL A 217 33.08 1.59 -31.57
N GLY A 218 33.23 0.36 -32.08
CA GLY A 218 32.10 -0.58 -32.22
C GLY A 218 31.46 -0.93 -30.87
N ARG A 219 32.28 -1.16 -29.84
CA ARG A 219 31.78 -1.42 -28.47
C ARG A 219 31.02 -0.26 -27.89
N ASN A 220 31.54 0.97 -27.97
CA ASN A 220 30.91 2.16 -27.42
C ASN A 220 29.61 2.48 -28.18
N SER A 221 29.60 2.33 -29.51
CA SER A 221 28.39 2.48 -30.32
C SER A 221 27.32 1.46 -29.93
N MET A 222 27.71 0.20 -29.72
CA MET A 222 26.79 -0.86 -29.29
C MET A 222 26.23 -0.60 -27.88
N GLU A 223 27.06 -0.06 -26.98
CA GLU A 223 26.62 0.33 -25.62
C GLU A 223 25.59 1.48 -25.67
N ALA A 224 25.80 2.48 -26.54
CA ALA A 224 24.87 3.57 -26.75
C ALA A 224 23.51 3.07 -27.33
N ILE A 225 23.57 2.20 -28.34
CA ILE A 225 22.36 1.60 -28.96
C ILE A 225 21.60 0.77 -27.90
N ARG A 226 22.30 -0.04 -27.12
CA ARG A 226 21.70 -0.83 -26.05
C ARG A 226 21.02 0.05 -24.99
N GLY A 227 21.71 1.12 -24.56
CA GLY A 227 21.14 2.09 -23.60
C GLY A 227 19.87 2.74 -24.14
N TRP A 228 19.85 3.13 -25.40
CA TRP A 228 18.68 3.72 -26.05
C TRP A 228 17.50 2.75 -26.17
N LEU A 229 17.77 1.49 -26.59
CA LEU A 229 16.75 0.44 -26.66
C LEU A 229 16.17 0.15 -25.27
N LEU A 230 17.03 0.07 -24.26
CA LEU A 230 16.62 -0.20 -22.88
C LEU A 230 15.72 0.91 -22.33
N LEU A 231 16.13 2.18 -22.52
CA LEU A 231 15.31 3.34 -22.14
C LEU A 231 13.93 3.27 -22.79
N HIS A 232 13.88 2.93 -24.09
CA HIS A 232 12.63 2.85 -24.83
C HIS A 232 11.68 1.75 -24.30
N VAL A 233 12.22 0.57 -23.97
CA VAL A 233 11.45 -0.53 -23.38
C VAL A 233 10.94 -0.14 -21.99
N SER A 234 11.84 0.38 -21.13
CA SER A 234 11.51 0.69 -19.74
C SER A 234 10.45 1.78 -19.62
N THR A 235 10.57 2.86 -20.42
CA THR A 235 9.60 3.95 -20.41
C THR A 235 8.20 3.46 -20.84
N ARG A 236 8.10 2.61 -21.84
CA ARG A 236 6.82 2.04 -22.27
C ARG A 236 6.20 1.13 -21.22
N VAL A 237 7.02 0.28 -20.59
CA VAL A 237 6.56 -0.59 -19.50
C VAL A 237 6.13 0.25 -18.29
N SER A 238 6.89 1.28 -17.94
CA SER A 238 6.57 2.19 -16.83
C SER A 238 5.25 2.93 -17.05
N ILE A 239 5.04 3.51 -18.24
CA ILE A 239 3.77 4.19 -18.56
C ILE A 239 2.60 3.20 -18.46
N SER A 240 2.74 1.98 -18.99
CA SER A 240 1.67 0.97 -18.88
C SER A 240 1.38 0.60 -17.43
N LEU A 241 2.41 0.38 -16.62
CA LEU A 241 2.28 0.04 -15.21
C LEU A 241 1.60 1.17 -14.42
N LEU A 242 2.00 2.43 -14.65
CA LEU A 242 1.43 3.59 -13.98
C LEU A 242 -0.04 3.79 -14.36
N THR A 243 -0.35 3.66 -15.64
CA THR A 243 -1.72 3.78 -16.14
C THR A 243 -2.62 2.70 -15.54
N ASP A 244 -2.17 1.44 -15.54
CA ASP A 244 -2.93 0.33 -14.97
C ASP A 244 -3.11 0.48 -13.46
N PHE A 245 -2.09 0.98 -12.75
CA PHE A 245 -2.17 1.26 -11.32
C PHE A 245 -3.16 2.38 -10.99
N ILE A 246 -3.11 3.50 -11.72
CA ILE A 246 -4.07 4.62 -11.55
C ILE A 246 -5.48 4.15 -11.88
N ALA A 247 -5.65 3.41 -12.99
CA ALA A 247 -6.94 2.84 -13.35
C ALA A 247 -7.47 1.89 -12.25
N LYS A 248 -6.61 1.08 -11.65
CA LYS A 248 -6.98 0.21 -10.52
C LYS A 248 -7.41 1.01 -9.30
N ILE A 249 -6.62 2.04 -8.90
CA ILE A 249 -6.99 2.92 -7.79
C ILE A 249 -8.38 3.53 -8.01
N MET A 250 -8.68 4.01 -9.22
CA MET A 250 -9.98 4.60 -9.55
C MET A 250 -11.15 3.61 -9.48
N ARG A 251 -10.88 2.30 -9.56
CA ARG A 251 -11.88 1.23 -9.45
C ARG A 251 -12.05 0.70 -8.03
N LEU A 252 -11.22 1.12 -7.08
CA LEU A 252 -11.32 0.65 -5.70
C LEU A 252 -12.54 1.26 -4.99
N PRO A 253 -13.13 0.53 -4.01
CA PRO A 253 -14.25 1.02 -3.22
C PRO A 253 -13.92 2.33 -2.49
N MET A 254 -14.90 3.19 -2.31
CA MET A 254 -14.73 4.45 -1.57
C MET A 254 -14.25 4.26 -0.12
N ALA A 255 -14.60 3.14 0.51
CA ALA A 255 -14.14 2.77 1.85
C ALA A 255 -12.60 2.72 1.93
N PHE A 256 -11.91 2.27 0.87
CA PHE A 256 -10.45 2.22 0.81
C PHE A 256 -9.82 3.61 1.06
N PHE A 257 -10.37 4.66 0.44
CA PHE A 257 -9.84 6.02 0.56
C PHE A 257 -10.15 6.68 1.93
N SER A 258 -11.15 6.19 2.65
CA SER A 258 -11.43 6.64 4.01
C SER A 258 -10.57 5.95 5.07
N GLU A 259 -10.03 4.76 4.77
CA GLU A 259 -9.20 3.97 5.67
C GLU A 259 -7.70 4.19 5.49
N LYS A 260 -7.27 4.47 4.27
CA LYS A 260 -5.86 4.66 3.92
C LYS A 260 -5.48 6.13 3.87
N SER A 261 -4.30 6.46 4.40
CA SER A 261 -3.77 7.82 4.32
C SER A 261 -3.34 8.17 2.89
N LEU A 262 -3.36 9.46 2.55
CA LEU A 262 -2.80 9.95 1.29
C LEU A 262 -1.33 9.53 1.14
N GLY A 263 -0.57 9.54 2.24
CA GLY A 263 0.82 9.12 2.29
C GLY A 263 1.01 7.66 1.86
N ASP A 264 0.13 6.75 2.28
CA ASP A 264 0.16 5.34 1.86
C ASP A 264 -0.01 5.18 0.35
N VAL A 265 -0.94 5.93 -0.25
CA VAL A 265 -1.20 5.88 -1.70
C VAL A 265 0.00 6.45 -2.47
N MET A 266 0.53 7.60 -2.04
CA MET A 266 1.71 8.22 -2.66
C MET A 266 2.95 7.34 -2.54
N GLN A 267 3.12 6.63 -1.42
CA GLN A 267 4.20 5.67 -1.24
C GLN A 267 4.15 4.53 -2.27
N ARG A 268 2.96 4.07 -2.65
CA ARG A 268 2.79 3.04 -3.67
C ARG A 268 3.13 3.54 -5.07
N VAL A 269 2.92 4.82 -5.35
CA VAL A 269 3.40 5.46 -6.59
C VAL A 269 4.94 5.49 -6.63
N GLU A 270 5.59 5.75 -5.49
CA GLU A 270 7.06 5.66 -5.39
C GLU A 270 7.59 4.22 -5.53
N ASP A 271 6.87 3.24 -4.99
CA ASP A 271 7.21 1.83 -5.17
C ASP A 271 7.22 1.44 -6.66
N GLN A 272 6.29 1.98 -7.45
CA GLN A 272 6.28 1.78 -8.89
C GLN A 272 7.54 2.35 -9.57
N LYS A 273 7.99 3.55 -9.15
CA LYS A 273 9.22 4.14 -9.66
C LYS A 273 10.45 3.27 -9.37
N ARG A 274 10.47 2.57 -8.22
CA ARG A 274 11.55 1.61 -7.89
C ARG A 274 11.54 0.40 -8.82
N VAL A 275 10.35 -0.13 -9.12
CA VAL A 275 10.20 -1.22 -10.11
C VAL A 275 10.64 -0.77 -11.49
N GLU A 276 10.30 0.45 -11.91
CA GLU A 276 10.75 1.05 -13.17
C GLU A 276 12.27 1.14 -13.26
N VAL A 277 12.93 1.71 -12.23
CA VAL A 277 14.40 1.82 -12.18
C VAL A 277 15.05 0.44 -12.23
N PHE A 278 14.50 -0.55 -11.53
CA PHE A 278 14.99 -1.92 -11.60
C PHE A 278 14.91 -2.48 -13.02
N LEU A 279 13.78 -2.32 -13.69
CA LEU A 279 13.59 -2.82 -15.06
C LEU A 279 14.46 -2.09 -16.08
N SER A 280 14.57 -0.76 -15.95
CA SER A 280 15.25 0.08 -16.93
C SER A 280 16.77 -0.04 -16.89
N THR A 281 17.36 -0.14 -15.69
CA THR A 281 18.80 -0.09 -15.55
C THR A 281 19.42 -1.41 -15.12
N GLN A 282 18.75 -2.14 -14.21
CA GLN A 282 19.37 -3.25 -13.52
C GLN A 282 19.17 -4.59 -14.21
N LEU A 283 17.98 -4.87 -14.74
CA LEU A 283 17.69 -6.16 -15.35
C LEU A 283 18.64 -6.48 -16.52
N SER A 284 18.89 -5.49 -17.40
CA SER A 284 19.81 -5.63 -18.52
C SER A 284 21.26 -5.77 -18.04
N ALA A 285 21.65 -5.01 -17.03
CA ALA A 285 23.00 -5.08 -16.45
C ALA A 285 23.25 -6.44 -15.77
N ILE A 286 22.26 -6.98 -15.07
CA ILE A 286 22.30 -8.31 -14.45
C ILE A 286 22.49 -9.39 -15.53
N LEU A 287 21.65 -9.40 -16.56
CA LEU A 287 21.72 -10.38 -17.64
C LEU A 287 23.09 -10.34 -18.34
N PHE A 288 23.56 -9.13 -18.65
CA PHE A 288 24.87 -8.93 -19.26
C PHE A 288 26.02 -9.41 -18.35
N SER A 289 25.96 -9.13 -17.05
CA SER A 289 26.96 -9.55 -16.07
C SER A 289 27.00 -11.07 -15.91
N ILE A 290 25.85 -11.73 -15.84
CA ILE A 290 25.75 -13.19 -15.74
C ILE A 290 26.37 -13.84 -16.99
N VAL A 291 26.02 -13.37 -18.19
CA VAL A 291 26.51 -13.88 -19.46
C VAL A 291 28.06 -13.73 -19.51
N ASN A 292 28.57 -12.56 -19.12
CA ASN A 292 30.03 -12.33 -19.09
C ASN A 292 30.74 -13.26 -18.10
N ILE A 293 30.24 -13.41 -16.87
CA ILE A 293 30.81 -14.29 -15.86
C ILE A 293 30.86 -15.73 -16.37
N VAL A 294 29.78 -16.24 -16.98
CA VAL A 294 29.71 -17.60 -17.52
C VAL A 294 30.75 -17.80 -18.64
N ILE A 295 30.84 -16.84 -19.58
CA ILE A 295 31.77 -16.94 -20.71
C ILE A 295 33.22 -16.86 -20.24
N TYR A 296 33.59 -15.91 -19.37
CA TYR A 296 34.94 -15.82 -18.83
C TYR A 296 35.31 -17.06 -18.01
N THR A 297 34.37 -17.61 -17.25
CA THR A 297 34.58 -18.88 -16.54
C THR A 297 34.91 -20.03 -17.50
N ALA A 298 34.17 -20.11 -18.62
CA ALA A 298 34.46 -21.11 -19.66
C ALA A 298 35.83 -20.90 -20.33
N ILE A 299 36.22 -19.65 -20.59
CA ILE A 299 37.52 -19.32 -21.17
C ILE A 299 38.65 -19.69 -20.22
N PHE A 300 38.55 -19.40 -18.91
CA PHE A 300 39.55 -19.81 -17.93
C PHE A 300 39.72 -21.32 -17.87
N ALA A 301 38.64 -22.10 -18.07
CA ALA A 301 38.74 -23.55 -18.15
C ALA A 301 39.53 -24.05 -19.38
N ILE A 302 39.54 -23.26 -20.47
CA ILE A 302 40.31 -23.58 -21.67
C ILE A 302 41.82 -23.26 -21.47
N TYR A 303 42.15 -22.18 -20.75
CA TYR A 303 43.53 -21.78 -20.48
C TYR A 303 44.21 -22.73 -19.46
N ASP A 304 43.54 -22.95 -18.32
CA ASP A 304 44.10 -23.82 -17.27
C ASP A 304 42.99 -24.24 -16.29
N GLY A 305 42.86 -25.55 -16.05
CA GLY A 305 41.83 -26.12 -15.17
C GLY A 305 42.00 -25.71 -13.71
N PHE A 306 43.23 -25.41 -13.25
CA PHE A 306 43.45 -24.98 -11.87
C PHE A 306 43.06 -23.52 -11.66
N ILE A 307 43.38 -22.64 -12.62
CA ILE A 307 42.92 -21.23 -12.65
C ILE A 307 41.39 -21.16 -12.67
N PHE A 308 40.74 -22.00 -13.50
CA PHE A 308 39.27 -22.13 -13.50
C PHE A 308 38.75 -22.52 -12.13
N GLY A 309 39.33 -23.52 -11.48
CA GLY A 309 38.89 -24.00 -10.17
C GLY A 309 38.91 -22.89 -9.10
N ILE A 310 39.98 -22.08 -9.09
CA ILE A 310 40.12 -20.95 -8.16
C ILE A 310 39.13 -19.84 -8.49
N PHE A 311 38.96 -19.46 -9.75
CA PHE A 311 38.01 -18.43 -10.17
C PHE A 311 36.58 -18.82 -9.80
N PHE A 312 36.20 -20.06 -10.12
CA PHE A 312 34.87 -20.59 -9.83
C PHE A 312 34.59 -20.70 -8.32
N GLY A 313 35.54 -21.26 -7.57
CA GLY A 313 35.43 -21.40 -6.12
C GLY A 313 35.35 -20.06 -5.40
N ALA A 314 36.19 -19.10 -5.79
CA ALA A 314 36.14 -17.76 -5.23
C ALA A 314 34.83 -17.02 -5.58
N THR A 315 34.29 -17.23 -6.79
CA THR A 315 32.99 -16.65 -7.18
C THR A 315 31.86 -17.25 -6.36
N LEU A 316 31.86 -18.56 -6.11
CA LEU A 316 30.89 -19.21 -5.22
C LEU A 316 31.02 -18.71 -3.77
N LEU A 317 32.26 -18.56 -3.28
CA LEU A 317 32.51 -18.00 -1.94
C LEU A 317 31.94 -16.56 -1.83
N TYR A 318 32.15 -15.75 -2.86
CA TYR A 318 31.62 -14.37 -2.93
C TYR A 318 30.09 -14.35 -2.89
N ILE A 319 29.41 -15.21 -3.66
CA ILE A 319 27.93 -15.33 -3.63
C ILE A 319 27.46 -15.81 -2.26
N GLY A 320 28.15 -16.76 -1.64
CA GLY A 320 27.87 -17.22 -0.28
C GLY A 320 28.00 -16.11 0.76
N TRP A 321 29.07 -15.29 0.63
CA TRP A 321 29.28 -14.10 1.46
C TRP A 321 28.11 -13.12 1.35
N ILE A 322 27.66 -12.81 0.14
CA ILE A 322 26.50 -11.92 -0.06
C ILE A 322 25.24 -12.48 0.64
N LYS A 323 24.95 -13.76 0.43
CA LYS A 323 23.74 -14.40 1.01
C LYS A 323 23.71 -14.34 2.53
N LEU A 324 24.86 -14.36 3.20
CA LEU A 324 24.97 -14.28 4.66
C LEU A 324 24.36 -12.97 5.21
N PHE A 325 24.54 -11.87 4.48
CA PHE A 325 24.06 -10.55 4.91
C PHE A 325 22.62 -10.24 4.51
N MET A 326 22.05 -10.94 3.52
CA MET A 326 20.74 -10.61 2.96
C MET A 326 19.59 -10.63 3.98
N ARG A 327 19.61 -11.59 4.93
CA ARG A 327 18.56 -11.67 5.97
C ARG A 327 18.59 -10.44 6.88
N LYS A 328 19.78 -10.11 7.42
CA LYS A 328 19.95 -8.97 8.33
C LYS A 328 19.64 -7.64 7.66
N ARG A 329 20.00 -7.53 6.38
CA ARG A 329 19.65 -6.37 5.56
C ARG A 329 18.15 -6.19 5.44
N ARG A 330 17.40 -7.26 5.11
CA ARG A 330 15.95 -7.22 5.00
C ARG A 330 15.29 -6.65 6.26
N ASP A 331 15.73 -7.08 7.44
CA ASP A 331 15.20 -6.61 8.72
C ASP A 331 15.51 -5.11 8.95
N LEU A 332 16.72 -4.67 8.58
CA LEU A 332 17.10 -3.26 8.68
C LEU A 332 16.33 -2.37 7.71
N ASP A 333 16.14 -2.84 6.47
CA ASP A 333 15.42 -2.09 5.43
C ASP A 333 13.93 -1.97 5.76
N SER A 334 13.30 -3.02 6.33
CA SER A 334 11.92 -2.95 6.80
C SER A 334 11.74 -1.89 7.88
N LYS A 335 12.62 -1.88 8.90
CA LYS A 335 12.60 -0.86 9.97
C LYS A 335 12.86 0.55 9.44
N ARG A 336 13.80 0.69 8.50
CA ARG A 336 14.10 1.97 7.84
C ARG A 336 12.88 2.51 7.10
N PHE A 337 12.17 1.63 6.39
CA PHE A 337 10.96 1.98 5.63
C PHE A 337 9.87 2.50 6.56
N GLU A 338 9.59 1.80 7.66
CA GLU A 338 8.60 2.19 8.66
C GLU A 338 8.90 3.58 9.24
N MET A 339 10.16 3.80 9.68
CA MET A 339 10.60 5.09 10.23
C MET A 339 10.58 6.22 9.19
N ALA A 340 10.88 5.91 7.92
CA ALA A 340 10.83 6.90 6.83
C ALA A 340 9.40 7.29 6.48
N SER A 341 8.45 6.36 6.58
CA SER A 341 7.02 6.65 6.43
C SER A 341 6.53 7.57 7.54
N GLU A 342 6.86 7.24 8.80
CA GLU A 342 6.47 8.05 9.96
C GLU A 342 7.07 9.49 9.89
N GLU A 343 8.33 9.62 9.47
CA GLU A 343 8.97 10.93 9.28
C GLU A 343 8.27 11.76 8.21
N ARG A 344 7.89 11.12 7.09
CA ARG A 344 7.19 11.78 5.99
C ARG A 344 5.78 12.22 6.40
N ASP A 345 5.04 11.36 7.09
CA ASP A 345 3.71 11.71 7.61
C ASP A 345 3.79 12.90 8.55
N LYS A 346 4.82 12.95 9.40
CA LYS A 346 5.05 14.08 10.30
C LYS A 346 5.36 15.38 9.55
N LEU A 347 6.15 15.29 8.49
CA LEU A 347 6.45 16.43 7.63
C LEU A 347 5.18 16.98 6.94
N VAL A 348 4.34 16.08 6.41
CA VAL A 348 3.05 16.45 5.81
C VAL A 348 2.15 17.14 6.84
N GLN A 349 2.04 16.59 8.06
CA GLN A 349 1.28 17.21 9.14
C GLN A 349 1.79 18.61 9.50
N ILE A 350 3.11 18.82 9.55
CA ILE A 350 3.70 20.14 9.81
C ILE A 350 3.35 21.13 8.70
N VAL A 351 3.46 20.73 7.44
CA VAL A 351 3.17 21.60 6.29
C VAL A 351 1.69 21.95 6.23
N GLN A 352 0.81 20.97 6.36
CA GLN A 352 -0.64 21.19 6.33
C GLN A 352 -1.14 21.97 7.55
N GLY A 353 -0.61 21.68 8.72
CA GLY A 353 -0.96 22.35 9.98
C GLY A 353 -0.17 23.64 10.26
N MET A 354 0.60 24.18 9.29
CA MET A 354 1.46 25.35 9.52
C MET A 354 0.70 26.58 10.05
N PRO A 355 -0.51 26.92 9.56
CA PRO A 355 -1.28 28.03 10.13
C PRO A 355 -1.56 27.84 11.63
N ASP A 356 -2.01 26.65 12.05
CA ASP A 356 -2.33 26.37 13.45
C ASP A 356 -1.07 26.33 14.32
N ILE A 357 0.05 25.79 13.79
CA ILE A 357 1.35 25.80 14.45
C ILE A 357 1.79 27.24 14.72
N LYS A 358 1.63 28.13 13.74
CA LYS A 358 1.95 29.57 13.86
C LYS A 358 1.06 30.27 14.88
N LEU A 359 -0.26 30.04 14.82
CA LEU A 359 -1.22 30.64 15.76
C LEU A 359 -0.98 30.18 17.21
N ALA A 360 -0.54 28.93 17.38
CA ALA A 360 -0.22 28.37 18.70
C ALA A 360 1.21 28.65 19.18
N ASN A 361 2.05 29.32 18.39
CA ASN A 361 3.51 29.49 18.64
C ASN A 361 4.21 28.15 18.93
N ALA A 362 3.83 27.09 18.22
CA ALA A 362 4.27 25.72 18.46
C ALA A 362 5.36 25.25 17.47
N GLU A 363 6.05 26.16 16.78
CA GLU A 363 7.07 25.83 15.77
C GLU A 363 8.22 25.00 16.36
N MET A 364 8.72 25.41 17.53
CA MET A 364 9.86 24.72 18.17
C MET A 364 9.51 23.30 18.63
N PRO A 365 8.41 23.04 19.37
CA PRO A 365 8.01 21.69 19.73
C PRO A 365 7.80 20.79 18.52
N LYS A 366 7.09 21.26 17.47
CA LYS A 366 6.81 20.49 16.27
C LYS A 366 8.07 20.18 15.47
N ARG A 367 9.01 21.13 15.41
CA ARG A 367 10.32 20.91 14.79
C ARG A 367 11.12 19.86 15.55
N TRP A 368 11.16 19.93 16.88
CA TRP A 368 11.87 18.95 17.72
C TRP A 368 11.27 17.54 17.60
N ASP A 369 9.96 17.40 17.53
CA ASP A 369 9.29 16.13 17.27
C ASP A 369 9.80 15.49 15.96
N TRP A 370 9.86 16.30 14.89
CA TRP A 370 10.37 15.84 13.60
C TRP A 370 11.89 15.55 13.66
N GLU A 371 12.67 16.43 14.30
CA GLU A 371 14.12 16.22 14.45
C GLU A 371 14.44 14.93 15.22
N MET A 372 13.66 14.57 16.24
CA MET A 372 13.83 13.31 16.96
C MET A 372 13.58 12.09 16.06
N LEU A 373 12.56 12.14 15.22
CA LEU A 373 12.29 11.07 14.23
C LEU A 373 13.43 11.00 13.20
N ARG A 374 13.88 12.15 12.72
CA ARG A 374 15.00 12.24 11.78
C ARG A 374 16.28 11.68 12.38
N ALA A 375 16.55 11.93 13.66
CA ALA A 375 17.69 11.37 14.37
C ALA A 375 17.58 9.84 14.55
N LYS A 376 16.38 9.30 14.75
CA LYS A 376 16.14 7.84 14.79
C LYS A 376 16.39 7.21 13.40
N LEU A 377 15.86 7.83 12.36
CA LEU A 377 16.06 7.39 10.97
C LEU A 377 17.54 7.47 10.58
N PHE A 378 18.25 8.53 10.96
CA PHE A 378 19.69 8.64 10.74
C PHE A 378 20.47 7.50 11.38
N ARG A 379 20.18 7.15 12.64
CA ARG A 379 20.80 6.00 13.32
C ARG A 379 20.55 4.69 12.60
N GLN A 380 19.35 4.51 12.07
CA GLN A 380 19.02 3.31 11.28
C GLN A 380 19.75 3.29 9.94
N ASN A 381 19.86 4.43 9.26
CA ASN A 381 20.64 4.58 8.04
C ASN A 381 22.12 4.26 8.27
N MET A 382 22.69 4.72 9.39
CA MET A 382 24.09 4.40 9.78
C MET A 382 24.30 2.90 10.01
N ARG A 383 23.32 2.20 10.61
CA ARG A 383 23.40 0.73 10.76
C ARG A 383 23.32 0.01 9.42
N THR A 384 22.45 0.47 8.52
CA THR A 384 22.34 -0.07 7.16
C THR A 384 23.63 0.19 6.37
N LEU A 385 24.20 1.39 6.48
CA LEU A 385 25.47 1.74 5.86
C LEU A 385 26.62 0.87 6.38
N ALA A 386 26.75 0.71 7.69
CA ALA A 386 27.80 -0.12 8.31
C ALA A 386 27.70 -1.59 7.83
N LEU A 387 26.47 -2.13 7.76
CA LEU A 387 26.24 -3.47 7.22
C LEU A 387 26.66 -3.57 5.74
N SER A 388 26.27 -2.57 4.93
CA SER A 388 26.59 -2.50 3.51
C SER A 388 28.12 -2.40 3.29
N GLN A 389 28.80 -1.52 4.06
CA GLN A 389 30.25 -1.40 4.00
C GLN A 389 30.98 -2.69 4.41
N THR A 390 30.54 -3.35 5.49
CA THR A 390 31.13 -4.64 5.91
C THR A 390 30.97 -5.69 4.82
N GLN A 391 29.79 -5.76 4.20
CA GLN A 391 29.52 -6.67 3.09
C GLN A 391 30.41 -6.36 1.88
N GLN A 392 30.53 -5.10 1.52
CA GLN A 392 31.31 -4.64 0.37
C GLN A 392 32.82 -4.87 0.58
N ILE A 393 33.37 -4.49 1.74
CA ILE A 393 34.78 -4.66 2.06
C ILE A 393 35.16 -6.16 2.06
N GLY A 394 34.36 -7.01 2.72
CA GLY A 394 34.60 -8.44 2.71
C GLY A 394 34.53 -9.04 1.30
N GLY A 395 33.59 -8.57 0.48
CA GLY A 395 33.52 -8.94 -0.93
C GLY A 395 34.76 -8.52 -1.74
N LEU A 396 35.24 -7.29 -1.54
CA LEU A 396 36.48 -6.78 -2.17
C LEU A 396 37.67 -7.63 -1.78
N ILE A 397 37.83 -7.97 -0.49
CA ILE A 397 38.94 -8.82 -0.03
C ILE A 397 38.90 -10.18 -0.75
N ILE A 398 37.76 -10.83 -0.86
CA ILE A 398 37.63 -12.12 -1.57
C ILE A 398 38.01 -11.96 -3.05
N ASN A 399 37.52 -10.91 -3.71
CA ASN A 399 37.75 -10.66 -5.13
C ASN A 399 39.22 -10.32 -5.43
N GLU A 400 39.82 -9.42 -4.65
CA GLU A 400 41.24 -9.05 -4.80
C GLU A 400 42.21 -10.22 -4.47
N SER A 401 41.88 -11.00 -3.41
CA SER A 401 42.66 -12.19 -3.09
C SER A 401 42.63 -13.20 -4.24
N LYS A 402 41.47 -13.41 -4.85
CA LYS A 402 41.34 -14.24 -6.08
C LYS A 402 42.24 -13.70 -7.20
N ASN A 403 42.23 -12.41 -7.48
CA ASN A 403 43.01 -11.79 -8.54
C ASN A 403 44.51 -11.99 -8.31
N ILE A 404 45.00 -11.75 -7.09
CA ILE A 404 46.41 -11.92 -6.71
C ILE A 404 46.84 -13.39 -6.88
N ILE A 405 46.03 -14.34 -6.39
CA ILE A 405 46.35 -15.77 -6.49
C ILE A 405 46.39 -16.21 -7.96
N ILE A 406 45.41 -15.81 -8.77
CA ILE A 406 45.41 -16.19 -10.21
C ILE A 406 46.57 -15.54 -10.94
N THR A 407 46.92 -14.29 -10.65
CA THR A 407 48.08 -13.61 -11.23
C THR A 407 49.38 -14.35 -10.90
N PHE A 408 49.57 -14.75 -9.64
CA PHE A 408 50.72 -15.51 -9.21
C PHE A 408 50.83 -16.87 -9.93
N LEU A 409 49.68 -17.59 -10.01
CA LEU A 409 49.65 -18.91 -10.68
C LEU A 409 49.91 -18.80 -12.18
N SER A 410 49.34 -17.77 -12.83
CA SER A 410 49.58 -17.50 -14.24
C SER A 410 51.05 -17.19 -14.50
N ALA A 411 51.69 -16.40 -13.63
CA ALA A 411 53.14 -16.13 -13.73
C ALA A 411 53.99 -17.40 -13.53
N LYS A 412 53.61 -18.25 -12.56
CA LYS A 412 54.28 -19.55 -12.36
C LYS A 412 54.12 -20.44 -13.57
N ALA A 413 52.92 -20.54 -14.14
CA ALA A 413 52.65 -21.35 -15.35
C ALA A 413 53.41 -20.84 -16.56
N VAL A 414 53.73 -19.54 -16.63
CA VAL A 414 54.64 -19.01 -17.67
C VAL A 414 56.09 -19.48 -17.43
N LEU A 415 56.59 -19.47 -16.20
CA LEU A 415 57.91 -19.95 -15.85
C LEU A 415 58.05 -21.45 -16.11
N ASP A 416 57.00 -22.20 -15.85
CA ASP A 416 56.96 -23.66 -16.10
C ASP A 416 56.76 -24.00 -17.59
N GLY A 417 56.61 -23.00 -18.49
CA GLY A 417 56.43 -23.16 -19.93
C GLY A 417 55.06 -23.63 -20.39
N HIS A 418 54.07 -23.65 -19.50
CA HIS A 418 52.68 -24.05 -19.82
C HIS A 418 51.84 -22.95 -20.42
N LEU A 419 52.16 -21.67 -20.14
CA LEU A 419 51.48 -20.49 -20.68
C LEU A 419 52.49 -19.54 -21.35
N SER A 420 52.01 -18.76 -22.33
CA SER A 420 52.78 -17.64 -22.89
C SER A 420 52.63 -16.37 -22.01
N ILE A 421 53.60 -15.46 -22.14
CA ILE A 421 53.50 -14.13 -21.47
C ILE A 421 52.23 -13.38 -21.94
N GLY A 422 51.91 -13.46 -23.24
CA GLY A 422 50.69 -12.88 -23.78
C GLY A 422 49.43 -13.50 -23.21
N ALA A 423 49.42 -14.82 -22.98
CA ALA A 423 48.29 -15.48 -22.32
C ALA A 423 48.10 -15.00 -20.87
N MET A 424 49.17 -14.81 -20.10
CA MET A 424 49.13 -14.24 -18.76
C MET A 424 48.50 -12.83 -18.76
N LEU A 425 48.92 -11.97 -19.70
CA LEU A 425 48.36 -10.62 -19.83
C LEU A 425 46.88 -10.65 -20.23
N ALA A 426 46.47 -11.56 -21.11
CA ALA A 426 45.07 -11.76 -21.46
C ALA A 426 44.24 -12.19 -20.25
N ILE A 427 44.72 -13.12 -19.43
CA ILE A 427 44.08 -13.55 -18.19
C ILE A 427 43.94 -12.37 -17.23
N GLN A 428 44.97 -11.54 -17.04
CA GLN A 428 44.89 -10.34 -16.18
C GLN A 428 43.84 -9.35 -16.70
N GLN A 429 43.77 -9.10 -18.00
CA GLN A 429 42.79 -8.24 -18.60
C GLN A 429 41.36 -8.79 -18.43
N MET A 430 41.16 -10.11 -18.57
CA MET A 430 39.87 -10.75 -18.33
C MET A 430 39.47 -10.66 -16.86
N LEU A 431 40.35 -10.86 -15.90
CA LEU A 431 40.10 -10.65 -14.48
C LEU A 431 39.64 -9.22 -14.20
N GLY A 432 40.33 -8.20 -14.75
CA GLY A 432 39.93 -6.80 -14.63
C GLY A 432 38.53 -6.52 -15.17
N GLN A 433 38.15 -7.20 -16.28
CA GLN A 433 36.78 -7.04 -16.86
C GLN A 433 35.71 -7.80 -16.08
N THR A 434 36.04 -8.80 -15.26
CA THR A 434 35.06 -9.53 -14.42
C THR A 434 34.88 -8.93 -13.04
N ASN A 435 35.78 -8.07 -12.57
CA ASN A 435 35.69 -7.46 -11.23
C ASN A 435 34.43 -6.62 -11.08
N SER A 436 34.15 -5.69 -12.00
CA SER A 436 32.98 -4.84 -11.93
C SER A 436 31.65 -5.62 -11.94
N PRO A 437 31.38 -6.59 -12.83
CA PRO A 437 30.23 -7.46 -12.77
C PRO A 437 30.06 -8.21 -11.44
N ILE A 438 31.17 -8.72 -10.88
CA ILE A 438 31.13 -9.46 -9.61
C ILE A 438 30.79 -8.51 -8.43
N GLU A 439 31.43 -7.35 -8.36
CA GLU A 439 31.16 -6.34 -7.33
C GLU A 439 29.71 -5.81 -7.40
N GLN A 440 29.19 -5.64 -8.60
CA GLN A 440 27.81 -5.21 -8.82
C GLN A 440 26.78 -6.28 -8.42
N LEU A 441 27.13 -7.56 -8.27
CA LEU A 441 26.20 -8.61 -7.81
C LEU A 441 25.54 -8.24 -6.48
N VAL A 442 26.26 -7.59 -5.57
CA VAL A 442 25.70 -7.09 -4.30
C VAL A 442 24.57 -6.11 -4.58
N THR A 443 24.84 -5.09 -5.39
CA THR A 443 23.89 -4.04 -5.75
C THR A 443 22.67 -4.63 -6.47
N TYR A 444 22.91 -5.58 -7.37
CA TYR A 444 21.84 -6.26 -8.10
C TYR A 444 20.93 -7.07 -7.19
N MET A 445 21.49 -7.84 -6.26
CA MET A 445 20.70 -8.61 -5.29
C MET A 445 19.89 -7.69 -4.36
N GLN A 446 20.44 -6.55 -4.01
CA GLN A 446 19.77 -5.53 -3.19
C GLN A 446 18.58 -4.93 -3.94
N GLN A 447 18.80 -4.47 -5.16
CA GLN A 447 17.76 -3.87 -6.00
C GLN A 447 16.68 -4.88 -6.41
N TRP A 448 17.07 -6.14 -6.64
CA TRP A 448 16.10 -7.22 -6.81
C TRP A 448 15.18 -7.38 -5.59
N GLN A 449 15.76 -7.35 -4.40
CA GLN A 449 14.98 -7.46 -3.16
C GLN A 449 14.05 -6.25 -2.99
N ASP A 450 14.54 -5.03 -3.24
CA ASP A 450 13.75 -3.80 -3.15
C ASP A 450 12.60 -3.80 -4.18
N ALA A 451 12.90 -4.16 -5.43
CA ALA A 451 11.89 -4.27 -6.49
C ALA A 451 10.83 -5.34 -6.16
N ARG A 452 11.26 -6.48 -5.60
CA ARG A 452 10.34 -7.54 -5.18
C ARG A 452 9.38 -7.06 -4.09
N MET A 453 9.88 -6.40 -3.05
CA MET A 453 9.04 -5.86 -1.97
C MET A 453 8.07 -4.79 -2.50
N SER A 454 8.54 -3.92 -3.41
CA SER A 454 7.68 -2.93 -4.05
C SER A 454 6.60 -3.57 -4.92
N MET A 455 6.94 -4.63 -5.67
CA MET A 455 5.96 -5.40 -6.44
C MET A 455 4.93 -6.13 -5.57
N GLU A 456 5.35 -6.71 -4.44
CA GLU A 456 4.44 -7.36 -3.49
C GLU A 456 3.41 -6.37 -2.98
N ARG A 457 3.83 -5.14 -2.61
CA ARG A 457 2.93 -4.06 -2.16
C ARG A 457 1.99 -3.53 -3.27
N LEU A 458 2.48 -3.41 -4.50
CA LEU A 458 1.65 -3.04 -5.65
C LEU A 458 0.61 -4.11 -5.96
N ASN A 459 1.01 -5.38 -5.87
CA ASN A 459 0.12 -6.51 -6.10
C ASN A 459 -0.99 -6.62 -5.04
N GLU A 460 -0.73 -6.21 -3.79
CA GLU A 460 -1.78 -6.09 -2.76
C GLU A 460 -2.94 -5.21 -3.22
N VAL A 461 -2.65 -4.05 -3.86
CA VAL A 461 -3.69 -3.16 -4.40
C VAL A 461 -4.40 -3.79 -5.59
N HIS A 462 -3.66 -4.46 -6.47
CA HIS A 462 -4.27 -5.13 -7.62
C HIS A 462 -5.18 -6.30 -7.25
N LYS A 463 -4.92 -6.97 -6.13
CA LYS A 463 -5.75 -8.07 -5.61
C LYS A 463 -7.04 -7.61 -4.93
N LEU A 464 -7.10 -6.34 -4.50
CA LEU A 464 -8.34 -5.82 -3.92
C LEU A 464 -9.49 -5.90 -4.94
N PRO A 465 -10.69 -6.31 -4.51
CA PRO A 465 -11.82 -6.37 -5.41
C PRO A 465 -12.15 -4.96 -5.92
N ASP A 466 -12.48 -4.87 -7.20
CA ASP A 466 -13.01 -3.63 -7.77
C ASP A 466 -14.38 -3.34 -7.17
N GLU A 467 -14.73 -2.06 -7.03
CA GLU A 467 -16.04 -1.65 -6.49
C GLU A 467 -17.21 -2.25 -7.29
N GLU A 468 -16.99 -2.53 -8.56
CA GLU A 468 -17.98 -3.11 -9.47
C GLU A 468 -17.56 -4.49 -10.02
N ALA A 469 -16.81 -5.29 -9.24
CA ALA A 469 -16.32 -6.60 -9.67
C ALA A 469 -17.43 -7.59 -10.13
N ASN A 470 -18.67 -7.40 -9.67
CA ASN A 470 -19.84 -8.23 -10.02
C ASN A 470 -20.90 -7.45 -10.80
N GLU A 471 -20.50 -6.48 -11.63
CA GLU A 471 -21.41 -5.59 -12.35
C GLU A 471 -22.39 -6.31 -13.25
N GLN A 472 -22.00 -7.44 -13.85
CA GLN A 472 -22.85 -8.25 -14.74
C GLN A 472 -24.13 -8.78 -14.05
N ASN A 473 -24.11 -8.92 -12.74
CA ASN A 473 -25.26 -9.42 -11.96
C ASN A 473 -26.05 -8.27 -11.29
N LYS A 474 -25.67 -7.00 -11.50
CA LYS A 474 -26.33 -5.84 -10.89
C LYS A 474 -27.34 -5.21 -11.84
N VAL A 475 -28.35 -4.60 -11.23
CA VAL A 475 -29.39 -3.87 -11.97
C VAL A 475 -28.85 -2.50 -12.36
N HIS A 476 -28.86 -2.19 -13.66
CA HIS A 476 -28.38 -0.92 -14.21
C HIS A 476 -29.48 0.14 -14.39
N GLN A 477 -30.74 -0.26 -14.35
CA GLN A 477 -31.90 0.64 -14.37
C GLN A 477 -32.54 0.70 -13.00
N LEU A 478 -32.86 1.91 -12.53
CA LEU A 478 -33.54 2.05 -11.27
C LEU A 478 -34.99 1.56 -11.39
N PRO A 479 -35.55 0.96 -10.31
CA PRO A 479 -36.94 0.53 -10.28
C PRO A 479 -37.90 1.74 -10.41
N GLU A 480 -39.14 1.47 -10.81
CA GLU A 480 -40.17 2.52 -10.91
C GLU A 480 -40.55 3.10 -9.53
N ASP A 481 -40.67 2.23 -8.53
CA ASP A 481 -40.83 2.67 -7.13
C ASP A 481 -39.45 3.10 -6.62
N ARG A 482 -39.33 4.41 -6.34
CA ARG A 482 -38.09 5.06 -5.95
C ARG A 482 -38.09 5.49 -4.47
N ASN A 483 -38.93 4.89 -3.65
CA ASN A 483 -38.89 5.07 -2.20
C ASN A 483 -37.68 4.40 -1.62
N LEU A 484 -36.97 5.07 -0.69
CA LEU A 484 -35.84 4.46 0.03
C LEU A 484 -36.34 3.91 1.38
N VAL A 485 -36.08 2.64 1.62
CA VAL A 485 -36.49 1.95 2.85
C VAL A 485 -35.26 1.32 3.54
N LEU A 486 -35.00 1.77 4.74
CA LEU A 486 -33.96 1.20 5.59
C LEU A 486 -34.60 0.26 6.60
N ARG A 487 -34.17 -1.01 6.62
CA ARG A 487 -34.69 -2.04 7.52
C ARG A 487 -33.61 -2.51 8.47
N ASN A 488 -33.76 -2.18 9.76
CA ASN A 488 -32.89 -2.63 10.86
C ASN A 488 -31.40 -2.40 10.60
N ILE A 489 -31.06 -1.25 10.00
CA ILE A 489 -29.69 -0.92 9.65
C ILE A 489 -28.84 -0.69 10.90
N SER A 490 -27.76 -1.45 11.04
CA SER A 490 -26.69 -1.15 12.01
C SER A 490 -25.36 -1.05 11.30
N PHE A 491 -24.52 -0.14 11.78
CA PHE A 491 -23.20 0.08 11.21
C PHE A 491 -22.15 0.39 12.28
N LYS A 492 -20.95 -0.15 12.07
CA LYS A 492 -19.72 0.20 12.80
C LYS A 492 -18.59 0.44 11.82
N TYR A 493 -17.72 1.40 12.07
CA TYR A 493 -16.49 1.54 11.29
C TYR A 493 -15.55 0.37 11.54
N PRO A 494 -14.77 -0.07 10.56
CA PRO A 494 -13.89 -1.26 10.66
C PRO A 494 -12.97 -1.25 11.87
N ASN A 495 -12.45 -0.07 12.26
CA ASN A 495 -11.47 0.08 13.33
C ASN A 495 -12.09 0.51 14.69
N THR A 496 -13.42 0.37 14.86
CA THR A 496 -14.10 0.74 16.09
C THR A 496 -14.96 -0.40 16.62
N ASN A 497 -15.03 -0.54 17.94
CA ASN A 497 -15.92 -1.54 18.57
C ASN A 497 -17.33 -0.98 18.83
N THR A 498 -17.56 0.32 18.62
CA THR A 498 -18.84 0.96 18.89
C THR A 498 -19.68 1.03 17.62
N LYS A 499 -20.96 0.60 17.71
CA LYS A 499 -21.94 0.81 16.63
C LYS A 499 -22.29 2.28 16.56
N VAL A 500 -22.05 2.90 15.40
CA VAL A 500 -22.42 4.30 15.11
C VAL A 500 -23.88 4.43 14.75
N LEU A 501 -24.43 3.44 14.04
CA LEU A 501 -25.86 3.32 13.76
C LEU A 501 -26.38 2.02 14.37
N ARG A 502 -27.59 2.10 14.98
CA ARG A 502 -28.20 1.00 15.72
C ARG A 502 -29.67 0.86 15.32
N ASP A 503 -29.99 -0.23 14.68
CA ASP A 503 -31.36 -0.63 14.32
C ASP A 503 -32.20 0.48 13.67
N ILE A 504 -31.61 1.19 12.69
CA ILE A 504 -32.28 2.27 11.97
C ILE A 504 -33.40 1.71 11.09
N LYS A 505 -34.62 2.20 11.31
CA LYS A 505 -35.82 1.93 10.49
C LYS A 505 -36.33 3.25 9.94
N LEU A 506 -36.09 3.48 8.65
CA LEU A 506 -36.42 4.74 8.02
C LEU A 506 -37.08 4.51 6.65
N PHE A 507 -38.18 5.21 6.41
CA PHE A 507 -38.80 5.32 5.11
C PHE A 507 -38.62 6.74 4.60
N ILE A 508 -38.01 6.92 3.43
CA ILE A 508 -37.80 8.18 2.74
C ILE A 508 -38.68 8.16 1.50
N PRO A 509 -39.80 8.93 1.50
CA PRO A 509 -40.76 8.92 0.38
C PRO A 509 -40.16 9.62 -0.85
N GLN A 510 -40.44 9.06 -2.03
CA GLN A 510 -40.12 9.64 -3.32
C GLN A 510 -40.77 11.03 -3.47
N GLY A 511 -40.02 11.98 -4.06
CA GLY A 511 -40.54 13.31 -4.37
C GLY A 511 -40.72 14.22 -3.16
N LYS A 512 -40.27 13.83 -1.97
CA LYS A 512 -40.39 14.53 -0.71
C LYS A 512 -39.05 14.95 -0.12
N THR A 513 -39.11 15.96 0.74
CA THR A 513 -37.94 16.42 1.50
C THR A 513 -37.88 15.77 2.88
N THR A 514 -36.84 15.03 3.18
CA THR A 514 -36.58 14.44 4.50
C THR A 514 -35.43 15.19 5.17
N ALA A 515 -35.67 15.80 6.32
CA ALA A 515 -34.66 16.43 7.15
C ALA A 515 -34.18 15.48 8.24
N ILE A 516 -32.84 15.27 8.35
CA ILE A 516 -32.21 14.47 9.38
C ILE A 516 -31.52 15.41 10.38
N ILE A 517 -31.94 15.35 11.64
CA ILE A 517 -31.43 16.22 12.71
C ILE A 517 -30.93 15.40 13.90
N GLY A 518 -30.19 16.04 14.78
CA GLY A 518 -29.65 15.42 16.01
C GLY A 518 -28.35 16.09 16.46
N SER A 519 -27.89 15.74 17.65
CA SER A 519 -26.62 16.24 18.20
C SER A 519 -25.39 15.89 17.31
N SER A 520 -24.30 16.63 17.48
CA SER A 520 -23.04 16.26 16.82
C SER A 520 -22.62 14.85 17.25
N GLY A 521 -22.13 14.04 16.30
CA GLY A 521 -21.76 12.65 16.56
C GLY A 521 -22.93 11.66 16.67
N SER A 522 -24.18 12.05 16.43
CA SER A 522 -25.35 11.14 16.48
C SER A 522 -25.43 10.13 15.34
N GLY A 523 -24.60 10.26 14.27
CA GLY A 523 -24.57 9.33 13.13
C GLY A 523 -25.20 9.86 11.83
N LYS A 524 -25.61 11.13 11.75
CA LYS A 524 -26.27 11.74 10.56
C LYS A 524 -25.49 11.59 9.27
N THR A 525 -24.23 12.07 9.26
CA THR A 525 -23.32 11.94 8.12
C THR A 525 -23.02 10.48 7.76
N THR A 526 -22.92 9.60 8.77
CA THR A 526 -22.73 8.16 8.54
C THR A 526 -23.94 7.54 7.83
N LEU A 527 -25.17 7.92 8.24
CA LEU A 527 -26.39 7.46 7.58
C LEU A 527 -26.43 7.92 6.12
N LEU A 528 -26.09 9.19 5.86
CA LEU A 528 -26.05 9.73 4.51
C LEU A 528 -24.97 9.02 3.65
N LYS A 529 -23.79 8.78 4.20
CA LYS A 529 -22.73 8.01 3.52
C LYS A 529 -23.16 6.59 3.17
N MET A 530 -23.98 5.94 3.99
CA MET A 530 -24.55 4.63 3.68
C MET A 530 -25.57 4.69 2.54
N LEU A 531 -26.45 5.70 2.52
CA LEU A 531 -27.39 5.91 1.41
C LEU A 531 -26.68 6.13 0.08
N LEU A 532 -25.49 6.74 0.10
CA LEU A 532 -24.63 6.97 -1.05
C LEU A 532 -23.73 5.76 -1.39
N LYS A 533 -23.87 4.63 -0.69
CA LYS A 533 -23.03 3.44 -0.86
C LYS A 533 -21.51 3.72 -0.68
N TYR A 534 -21.14 4.62 0.27
CA TYR A 534 -19.74 4.74 0.71
C TYR A 534 -19.34 3.56 1.60
N HIS A 535 -20.30 3.11 2.42
CA HIS A 535 -20.13 1.98 3.32
C HIS A 535 -21.33 1.04 3.19
N GLU A 536 -21.07 -0.25 3.33
CA GLU A 536 -22.14 -1.24 3.44
C GLU A 536 -22.58 -1.39 4.90
N PRO A 537 -23.88 -1.66 5.18
CA PRO A 537 -24.35 -1.89 6.53
C PRO A 537 -23.74 -3.17 7.11
N THR A 538 -23.41 -3.14 8.42
CA THR A 538 -22.95 -4.35 9.12
C THR A 538 -24.08 -5.36 9.29
N SER A 539 -25.33 -4.88 9.43
CA SER A 539 -26.54 -5.70 9.45
C SER A 539 -27.72 -4.88 8.96
N GLY A 540 -28.77 -5.55 8.47
CA GLY A 540 -29.94 -4.94 7.86
C GLY A 540 -29.80 -4.77 6.36
N GLU A 541 -30.81 -4.16 5.73
CA GLU A 541 -30.87 -3.93 4.27
C GLU A 541 -31.40 -2.53 3.95
N THR A 542 -30.86 -1.95 2.87
CA THR A 542 -31.37 -0.71 2.29
C THR A 542 -32.02 -1.03 0.96
N LEU A 543 -33.30 -0.72 0.82
CA LEU A 543 -34.07 -1.01 -0.38
C LEU A 543 -34.40 0.28 -1.14
N LEU A 544 -34.35 0.20 -2.46
CA LEU A 544 -34.94 1.15 -3.38
C LEU A 544 -36.19 0.50 -3.99
N GLY A 545 -37.38 0.95 -3.58
CA GLY A 545 -38.60 0.21 -3.81
C GLY A 545 -38.53 -1.18 -3.18
N ASN A 546 -38.54 -2.22 -4.02
CA ASN A 546 -38.39 -3.61 -3.61
C ASN A 546 -36.99 -4.21 -3.88
N THR A 547 -36.06 -3.42 -4.41
CA THR A 547 -34.73 -3.92 -4.81
C THR A 547 -33.68 -3.51 -3.76
N ASP A 548 -32.91 -4.45 -3.26
CA ASP A 548 -31.79 -4.15 -2.37
C ASP A 548 -30.76 -3.28 -3.10
N LEU A 549 -30.36 -2.17 -2.45
CA LEU A 549 -29.43 -1.21 -3.01
C LEU A 549 -28.06 -1.85 -3.35
N ARG A 550 -27.67 -2.93 -2.66
CA ARG A 550 -26.47 -3.71 -2.97
C ARG A 550 -26.51 -4.33 -4.36
N ASN A 551 -27.70 -4.68 -4.85
CA ASN A 551 -27.91 -5.27 -6.16
C ASN A 551 -28.02 -4.24 -7.30
N ILE A 552 -28.06 -2.96 -7.01
CA ILE A 552 -28.05 -1.88 -8.00
C ILE A 552 -26.60 -1.48 -8.28
N SER A 553 -26.25 -1.24 -9.56
CA SER A 553 -24.92 -0.73 -9.95
C SER A 553 -24.60 0.58 -9.22
N ASN A 554 -23.35 0.74 -8.72
CA ASN A 554 -22.94 1.99 -8.07
C ASN A 554 -22.97 3.17 -9.04
N HIS A 555 -22.60 2.93 -10.30
CA HIS A 555 -22.64 3.93 -11.35
C HIS A 555 -24.09 4.39 -11.62
N ALA A 556 -25.03 3.45 -11.76
CA ALA A 556 -26.44 3.75 -11.98
C ALA A 556 -27.04 4.53 -10.79
N TRP A 557 -26.80 4.08 -9.57
CA TRP A 557 -27.28 4.75 -8.36
C TRP A 557 -26.69 6.15 -8.19
N ARG A 558 -25.35 6.24 -8.16
CA ARG A 558 -24.67 7.53 -7.99
C ARG A 558 -24.92 8.47 -9.15
N GLY A 559 -25.19 7.94 -10.35
CA GLY A 559 -25.63 8.72 -11.51
C GLY A 559 -26.88 9.57 -11.21
N GLN A 560 -27.80 9.05 -10.41
CA GLN A 560 -29.04 9.71 -10.02
C GLN A 560 -28.95 10.46 -8.67
N CYS A 561 -27.77 10.52 -8.04
CA CYS A 561 -27.54 11.22 -6.78
C CYS A 561 -26.72 12.49 -6.99
N GLY A 562 -27.24 13.64 -6.56
CA GLY A 562 -26.48 14.87 -6.35
C GLY A 562 -26.05 14.94 -4.88
N VAL A 563 -24.81 15.29 -4.62
CA VAL A 563 -24.25 15.30 -3.26
C VAL A 563 -23.53 16.61 -2.99
N VAL A 564 -23.86 17.26 -1.89
CA VAL A 564 -23.14 18.41 -1.36
C VAL A 564 -22.68 18.07 0.05
N GLY A 565 -21.40 17.73 0.19
CA GLY A 565 -20.78 17.45 1.48
C GLY A 565 -20.12 18.69 2.09
N ALA A 566 -19.87 18.68 3.39
CA ALA A 566 -19.16 19.74 4.10
C ALA A 566 -17.73 19.93 3.56
N ASP A 567 -17.04 18.82 3.23
CA ASP A 567 -15.63 18.77 2.82
C ASP A 567 -15.46 18.54 1.31
N GLY A 568 -16.40 19.01 0.48
CA GLY A 568 -16.34 18.80 -0.97
C GLY A 568 -15.04 19.36 -1.58
N PHE A 569 -14.41 18.61 -2.51
CA PHE A 569 -13.17 19.01 -3.16
C PHE A 569 -13.40 19.87 -4.40
N VAL A 570 -12.64 20.96 -4.52
CA VAL A 570 -12.59 21.83 -5.71
C VAL A 570 -11.29 21.55 -6.45
N PHE A 571 -11.40 21.19 -7.73
CA PHE A 571 -10.25 20.88 -8.56
C PHE A 571 -9.56 22.16 -9.06
N SER A 572 -8.25 22.09 -9.28
CA SER A 572 -7.46 23.18 -9.89
C SER A 572 -7.76 23.28 -11.39
N ASP A 573 -9.00 23.62 -11.71
CA ASP A 573 -9.59 23.75 -13.02
C ASP A 573 -10.42 25.03 -13.11
N THR A 574 -11.05 25.33 -14.25
CA THR A 574 -11.95 26.47 -14.40
C THR A 574 -13.27 26.27 -13.61
N PHE A 575 -14.02 27.34 -13.37
CA PHE A 575 -15.36 27.24 -12.82
C PHE A 575 -16.26 26.36 -13.68
N LEU A 576 -16.16 26.50 -15.01
CA LEU A 576 -16.91 25.68 -15.96
C LEU A 576 -16.65 24.18 -15.75
N GLN A 577 -15.39 23.77 -15.69
CA GLN A 577 -15.01 22.36 -15.51
C GLN A 577 -15.35 21.82 -14.13
N ASN A 578 -15.27 22.67 -13.09
CA ASN A 578 -15.67 22.29 -11.74
C ASN A 578 -17.18 22.08 -11.61
N ILE A 579 -18.02 22.89 -12.29
CA ILE A 579 -19.48 22.72 -12.28
C ILE A 579 -19.87 21.50 -13.11
N ALA A 580 -19.33 21.37 -14.32
CA ALA A 580 -19.65 20.30 -15.27
C ALA A 580 -18.80 19.03 -15.06
N LEU A 581 -18.36 18.76 -13.84
CA LEU A 581 -17.48 17.63 -13.51
C LEU A 581 -18.11 16.30 -13.94
N GLY A 582 -17.40 15.56 -14.81
CA GLY A 582 -17.85 14.26 -15.32
C GLY A 582 -18.84 14.31 -16.49
N ALA A 583 -19.12 15.49 -17.04
CA ALA A 583 -19.94 15.62 -18.26
C ALA A 583 -19.16 15.17 -19.50
N ALA A 584 -19.78 14.33 -20.34
CA ALA A 584 -19.22 13.92 -21.60
C ALA A 584 -19.22 15.07 -22.62
N GLU A 585 -20.28 15.87 -22.62
CA GLU A 585 -20.43 17.08 -23.40
C GLU A 585 -20.77 18.25 -22.49
N LEU A 586 -20.14 19.40 -22.74
CA LEU A 586 -20.34 20.61 -21.94
C LEU A 586 -21.55 21.38 -22.46
N ASP A 587 -22.59 21.45 -21.65
CA ASP A 587 -23.75 22.32 -21.89
C ASP A 587 -23.60 23.62 -21.08
N PHE A 588 -23.19 24.68 -21.77
CA PHE A 588 -22.90 25.97 -21.15
C PHE A 588 -24.15 26.65 -20.54
N GLU A 589 -25.32 26.53 -21.17
CA GLU A 589 -26.55 27.11 -20.64
C GLU A 589 -27.00 26.38 -19.38
N ARG A 590 -26.83 25.07 -19.33
CA ARG A 590 -27.06 24.27 -18.14
C ARG A 590 -26.09 24.63 -17.00
N VAL A 591 -24.82 24.94 -17.31
CA VAL A 591 -23.86 25.45 -16.32
C VAL A 591 -24.31 26.77 -15.72
N LYS A 592 -24.76 27.74 -16.56
CA LYS A 592 -25.30 29.02 -16.10
C LYS A 592 -26.51 28.84 -15.22
N MET A 593 -27.44 27.98 -15.63
CA MET A 593 -28.65 27.68 -14.88
C MET A 593 -28.28 27.10 -13.49
N ALA A 594 -27.39 26.13 -13.44
CA ALA A 594 -26.93 25.55 -12.18
C ALA A 594 -26.24 26.57 -11.27
N ALA A 595 -25.45 27.48 -11.86
CA ALA A 595 -24.81 28.57 -11.12
C ALA A 595 -25.85 29.60 -10.58
N ARG A 596 -26.93 29.87 -11.31
CA ARG A 596 -28.04 30.73 -10.83
C ARG A 596 -28.76 30.08 -9.67
N VAL A 597 -29.09 28.78 -9.75
CA VAL A 597 -29.73 28.04 -8.65
C VAL A 597 -28.86 28.10 -7.37
N ALA A 598 -27.56 27.94 -7.54
CA ALA A 598 -26.58 28.01 -6.45
C ALA A 598 -26.19 29.44 -6.02
N ASN A 599 -26.82 30.48 -6.61
CA ASN A 599 -26.57 31.89 -6.32
C ASN A 599 -25.09 32.30 -6.42
N ILE A 600 -24.34 31.74 -7.43
CA ILE A 600 -22.94 32.06 -7.68
C ILE A 600 -22.67 32.66 -9.06
N HIS A 601 -23.70 32.75 -9.92
CA HIS A 601 -23.60 33.20 -11.30
C HIS A 601 -23.02 34.63 -11.42
N GLU A 602 -23.57 35.59 -10.69
CA GLU A 602 -23.11 36.99 -10.72
C GLU A 602 -21.64 37.13 -10.26
N HIS A 603 -21.27 36.35 -9.26
CA HIS A 603 -19.87 36.33 -8.81
C HIS A 603 -18.93 35.83 -9.91
N ILE A 604 -19.32 34.76 -10.63
CA ILE A 604 -18.50 34.20 -11.69
C ILE A 604 -18.42 35.17 -12.89
N GLU A 605 -19.54 35.79 -13.30
CA GLU A 605 -19.55 36.76 -14.40
C GLU A 605 -18.79 38.05 -14.10
N GLY A 606 -18.68 38.42 -12.82
CA GLY A 606 -17.88 39.55 -12.37
C GLY A 606 -16.36 39.32 -12.44
N LEU A 607 -15.91 38.08 -12.69
CA LEU A 607 -14.49 37.76 -12.85
C LEU A 607 -14.00 38.08 -14.27
N PRO A 608 -12.70 38.44 -14.45
CA PRO A 608 -12.16 38.86 -15.75
C PRO A 608 -12.34 37.86 -16.91
N MET A 609 -12.33 36.56 -16.60
CA MET A 609 -12.54 35.48 -17.57
C MET A 609 -13.87 34.73 -17.38
N GLY A 610 -14.77 35.24 -16.52
CA GLY A 610 -16.05 34.60 -16.21
C GLY A 610 -15.90 33.14 -15.83
N TYR A 611 -16.69 32.26 -16.43
CA TYR A 611 -16.66 30.81 -16.21
C TYR A 611 -15.33 30.12 -16.59
N TYR A 612 -14.50 30.74 -17.40
CA TYR A 612 -13.19 30.24 -17.79
C TYR A 612 -12.06 30.66 -16.84
N THR A 613 -12.41 31.37 -15.75
CA THR A 613 -11.44 31.74 -14.72
C THR A 613 -10.90 30.48 -14.02
N PRO A 614 -9.59 30.25 -14.01
CA PRO A 614 -8.99 29.12 -13.33
C PRO A 614 -9.05 29.29 -11.81
N ILE A 615 -9.37 28.22 -11.10
CA ILE A 615 -9.32 28.13 -9.65
C ILE A 615 -7.99 27.50 -9.27
N SER A 616 -7.09 28.24 -8.62
CA SER A 616 -5.72 27.79 -8.30
C SER A 616 -5.59 27.42 -6.83
N GLY A 617 -5.01 26.23 -6.50
CA GLY A 617 -4.77 25.73 -5.14
C GLY A 617 -6.01 25.19 -4.44
N GLU A 618 -5.85 24.67 -3.21
CA GLU A 618 -6.91 23.95 -2.45
C GLU A 618 -8.18 24.76 -2.20
N SER A 619 -8.10 26.09 -2.17
CA SER A 619 -9.26 27.00 -2.04
C SER A 619 -9.36 28.01 -3.16
N GLY A 620 -8.37 28.09 -4.08
CA GLY A 620 -8.40 28.95 -5.27
C GLY A 620 -8.71 30.43 -5.03
N GLY A 621 -8.50 30.92 -3.81
CA GLY A 621 -8.95 32.25 -3.39
C GLY A 621 -10.45 32.35 -3.13
N LEU A 622 -11.19 31.24 -3.18
CA LEU A 622 -12.62 31.21 -2.89
C LEU A 622 -12.87 31.28 -1.37
N SER A 623 -13.83 32.09 -0.96
CA SER A 623 -14.35 31.99 0.40
C SER A 623 -15.06 30.64 0.62
N GLN A 624 -15.17 30.21 1.88
CA GLN A 624 -15.86 28.95 2.23
C GLN A 624 -17.29 28.91 1.67
N GLY A 625 -18.00 30.04 1.71
CA GLY A 625 -19.35 30.16 1.13
C GLY A 625 -19.35 30.07 -0.39
N GLN A 626 -18.36 30.65 -1.09
CA GLN A 626 -18.23 30.52 -2.54
C GLN A 626 -17.91 29.07 -2.95
N LYS A 627 -17.02 28.39 -2.21
CA LYS A 627 -16.72 26.98 -2.40
C LYS A 627 -17.99 26.13 -2.27
N GLN A 628 -18.78 26.37 -1.25
CA GLN A 628 -20.04 25.66 -1.01
C GLN A 628 -21.05 25.89 -2.15
N ARG A 629 -21.22 27.14 -2.61
CA ARG A 629 -22.09 27.47 -3.74
C ARG A 629 -21.62 26.79 -5.03
N LEU A 630 -20.31 26.70 -5.28
CA LEU A 630 -19.77 25.98 -6.42
C LEU A 630 -20.10 24.47 -6.36
N LEU A 631 -20.02 23.85 -5.18
CA LEU A 631 -20.39 22.45 -4.99
C LEU A 631 -21.88 22.20 -5.16
N ILE A 632 -22.73 23.16 -4.75
CA ILE A 632 -24.16 23.12 -5.01
C ILE A 632 -24.43 23.21 -6.52
N ALA A 633 -23.78 24.14 -7.25
CA ALA A 633 -23.89 24.25 -8.70
C ALA A 633 -23.49 22.93 -9.39
N ARG A 634 -22.42 22.26 -8.96
CA ARG A 634 -22.01 20.93 -9.45
C ARG A 634 -23.11 19.89 -9.26
N ALA A 635 -23.71 19.83 -8.08
CA ALA A 635 -24.79 18.89 -7.79
C ALA A 635 -26.05 19.16 -8.63
N VAL A 636 -26.41 20.43 -8.84
CA VAL A 636 -27.55 20.86 -9.67
C VAL A 636 -27.29 20.58 -11.16
N TYR A 637 -26.07 20.84 -11.66
CA TYR A 637 -25.71 20.56 -13.05
C TYR A 637 -25.92 19.10 -13.43
N LYS A 638 -25.69 18.18 -12.51
CA LYS A 638 -25.91 16.74 -12.72
C LYS A 638 -27.39 16.39 -12.96
N ASP A 639 -28.32 17.22 -12.53
CA ASP A 639 -29.79 17.05 -12.65
C ASP A 639 -30.30 15.73 -12.03
N PRO A 640 -29.97 15.45 -10.77
CA PRO A 640 -30.23 14.17 -10.14
C PRO A 640 -31.68 14.03 -9.66
N GLU A 641 -32.13 12.78 -9.49
CA GLU A 641 -33.43 12.45 -8.87
C GLU A 641 -33.36 12.55 -7.34
N TYR A 642 -32.20 12.36 -6.75
CA TYR A 642 -31.94 12.45 -5.32
C TYR A 642 -30.92 13.52 -5.04
N LEU A 643 -31.22 14.46 -4.16
CA LEU A 643 -30.29 15.45 -3.66
C LEU A 643 -29.96 15.17 -2.19
N PHE A 644 -28.71 14.94 -1.90
CA PHE A 644 -28.19 14.73 -0.54
C PHE A 644 -27.37 15.95 -0.12
N LEU A 645 -27.78 16.63 0.96
CA LEU A 645 -27.08 17.76 1.53
C LEU A 645 -26.57 17.40 2.93
N ASP A 646 -25.27 17.29 3.11
CA ASP A 646 -24.63 17.06 4.41
C ASP A 646 -24.03 18.38 4.92
N GLU A 647 -24.78 19.10 5.73
CA GLU A 647 -24.38 20.43 6.21
C GLU A 647 -24.01 21.41 5.08
N GLY A 648 -24.51 21.16 3.88
CA GLY A 648 -24.14 21.83 2.63
C GLY A 648 -24.41 23.34 2.58
N THR A 649 -24.89 23.93 3.65
CA THR A 649 -25.20 25.36 3.74
C THR A 649 -24.63 26.04 4.99
N ASN A 650 -23.87 25.36 5.82
CA ASN A 650 -23.40 25.87 7.11
C ASN A 650 -22.44 27.07 6.99
N ALA A 651 -21.64 27.12 5.95
CA ALA A 651 -20.69 28.22 5.71
C ALA A 651 -21.30 29.40 4.97
N LEU A 652 -22.62 29.37 4.70
CA LEU A 652 -23.37 30.46 4.06
C LEU A 652 -23.91 31.41 5.12
N ASP A 653 -23.93 32.69 4.81
CA ASP A 653 -24.68 33.68 5.55
C ASP A 653 -26.21 33.42 5.43
N THR A 654 -26.97 33.89 6.38
CA THR A 654 -28.41 33.57 6.51
C THR A 654 -29.19 33.96 5.26
N GLN A 655 -28.86 35.09 4.62
CA GLN A 655 -29.54 35.57 3.42
C GLN A 655 -29.27 34.67 2.20
N ASN A 656 -28.00 34.37 1.90
CA ASN A 656 -27.65 33.46 0.80
C ASN A 656 -28.20 32.07 1.02
N GLN A 657 -28.17 31.56 2.27
CA GLN A 657 -28.76 30.27 2.58
C GLN A 657 -30.26 30.22 2.27
N HIS A 658 -30.99 31.25 2.65
CA HIS A 658 -32.44 31.30 2.37
C HIS A 658 -32.74 31.29 0.87
N ILE A 659 -32.05 32.12 0.11
CA ILE A 659 -32.16 32.18 -1.36
C ILE A 659 -31.86 30.83 -2.00
N ILE A 660 -30.72 30.23 -1.64
CA ILE A 660 -30.27 28.95 -2.23
C ILE A 660 -31.25 27.83 -1.87
N MET A 661 -31.69 27.74 -0.62
CA MET A 661 -32.66 26.71 -0.21
C MET A 661 -34.02 26.88 -0.89
N GLN A 662 -34.45 28.13 -1.16
CA GLN A 662 -35.66 28.40 -1.95
C GLN A 662 -35.44 27.96 -3.41
N ASN A 663 -34.36 28.39 -4.06
CA ASN A 663 -34.03 27.99 -5.43
C ASN A 663 -33.92 26.46 -5.59
N LEU A 664 -33.32 25.78 -4.61
CA LEU A 664 -33.21 24.31 -4.62
C LEU A 664 -34.57 23.63 -4.50
N ARG A 665 -35.45 24.14 -3.62
CA ARG A 665 -36.84 23.60 -3.48
C ARG A 665 -37.64 23.77 -4.78
N ASP A 666 -37.54 24.93 -5.42
CA ASP A 666 -38.21 25.21 -6.67
C ASP A 666 -37.70 24.36 -7.81
N TYR A 667 -36.36 24.19 -7.91
CA TYR A 667 -35.72 23.39 -8.94
C TYR A 667 -35.98 21.89 -8.75
N PHE A 668 -35.91 21.39 -7.49
CA PHE A 668 -36.09 19.96 -7.15
C PHE A 668 -37.56 19.61 -6.80
N LYS A 669 -38.51 20.44 -7.14
CA LYS A 669 -39.94 20.15 -6.90
C LYS A 669 -40.36 18.83 -7.54
N GLY A 670 -40.88 17.89 -6.74
CA GLY A 670 -41.24 16.53 -7.17
C GLY A 670 -40.06 15.53 -7.18
N ARG A 671 -38.85 15.94 -6.76
CA ARG A 671 -37.68 15.05 -6.57
C ARG A 671 -37.39 14.85 -5.09
N THR A 672 -36.61 13.81 -4.78
CA THR A 672 -36.32 13.43 -3.41
C THR A 672 -35.15 14.23 -2.86
N MET A 673 -35.32 14.91 -1.74
CA MET A 673 -34.26 15.62 -1.04
C MET A 673 -34.03 15.02 0.35
N VAL A 674 -32.77 14.76 0.70
CA VAL A 674 -32.34 14.33 2.04
C VAL A 674 -31.34 15.35 2.58
N VAL A 675 -31.73 16.06 3.64
CA VAL A 675 -30.96 17.18 4.17
C VAL A 675 -30.56 16.91 5.61
N VAL A 676 -29.27 16.85 5.88
CA VAL A 676 -28.73 16.91 7.23
C VAL A 676 -28.69 18.37 7.63
N ALA A 677 -29.56 18.78 8.52
CA ALA A 677 -29.78 20.18 8.85
C ALA A 677 -29.48 20.47 10.34
N HIS A 678 -28.83 21.62 10.54
CA HIS A 678 -28.60 22.22 11.86
C HIS A 678 -29.34 23.54 12.06
N ARG A 679 -30.02 24.09 11.01
CA ARG A 679 -30.72 25.38 11.10
C ARG A 679 -32.22 25.19 10.91
N LEU A 680 -32.98 25.87 11.77
CA LEU A 680 -34.44 25.83 11.84
C LEU A 680 -35.12 26.18 10.51
N SER A 681 -34.58 27.15 9.76
CA SER A 681 -35.12 27.57 8.46
C SER A 681 -35.14 26.46 7.41
N THR A 682 -34.22 25.52 7.50
CA THR A 682 -34.13 24.35 6.62
C THR A 682 -35.09 23.24 7.07
N ILE A 683 -35.22 23.03 8.37
CA ILE A 683 -35.97 21.93 8.99
C ILE A 683 -37.48 22.15 8.86
N ARG A 684 -37.96 23.40 9.09
CA ARG A 684 -39.38 23.74 9.16
C ARG A 684 -40.17 23.41 7.88
N HIS A 685 -39.50 23.41 6.73
CA HIS A 685 -40.14 23.19 5.42
C HIS A 685 -39.98 21.76 4.91
N ALA A 686 -39.43 20.84 5.70
CA ALA A 686 -39.30 19.44 5.32
C ALA A 686 -40.64 18.72 5.47
N ASP A 687 -40.98 17.85 4.51
CA ASP A 687 -42.19 17.00 4.59
C ASP A 687 -42.08 15.98 5.72
N GLN A 688 -40.86 15.57 6.05
CA GLN A 688 -40.55 14.62 7.11
C GLN A 688 -39.30 15.05 7.85
N ILE A 689 -39.35 15.02 9.16
CA ILE A 689 -38.19 15.25 10.04
C ILE A 689 -37.87 13.96 10.79
N VAL A 690 -36.60 13.62 10.86
CA VAL A 690 -36.08 12.42 11.54
C VAL A 690 -35.05 12.86 12.56
N VAL A 691 -35.29 12.57 13.83
CA VAL A 691 -34.37 12.89 14.93
C VAL A 691 -33.54 11.69 15.26
N ILE A 692 -32.21 11.84 15.16
CA ILE A 692 -31.24 10.77 15.49
C ILE A 692 -30.50 11.14 16.77
N GLU A 693 -30.48 10.22 17.73
CA GLU A 693 -29.70 10.32 18.95
C GLU A 693 -28.97 9.02 19.22
N LYS A 694 -27.68 9.15 19.53
CA LYS A 694 -26.78 8.00 19.85
C LYS A 694 -26.89 6.83 18.87
N GLY A 695 -27.09 7.15 17.59
CA GLY A 695 -27.16 6.18 16.50
C GLY A 695 -28.52 5.54 16.27
N SER A 696 -29.58 5.96 16.96
CA SER A 696 -30.95 5.45 16.80
C SER A 696 -31.93 6.58 16.48
N ILE A 697 -32.99 6.26 15.73
CA ILE A 697 -34.10 7.22 15.49
C ILE A 697 -34.97 7.26 16.74
N VAL A 698 -35.09 8.45 17.31
CA VAL A 698 -35.92 8.67 18.53
C VAL A 698 -37.27 9.26 18.20
N GLU A 699 -37.35 10.14 17.18
CA GLU A 699 -38.59 10.77 16.75
C GLU A 699 -38.65 10.89 15.23
N LYS A 700 -39.84 10.87 14.68
CA LYS A 700 -40.11 11.04 13.26
C LYS A 700 -41.51 11.60 13.06
N GLY A 701 -41.65 12.65 12.23
CA GLY A 701 -42.94 13.28 11.91
C GLY A 701 -42.78 14.57 11.11
N SER A 702 -43.84 15.30 10.91
CA SER A 702 -43.83 16.68 10.40
C SER A 702 -43.43 17.68 11.48
N HIS A 703 -43.10 18.90 11.10
CA HIS A 703 -42.78 19.98 12.03
C HIS A 703 -43.89 20.19 13.10
N GLU A 704 -45.14 20.21 12.65
CA GLU A 704 -46.29 20.43 13.51
C GLU A 704 -46.53 19.28 14.48
N GLU A 705 -46.42 18.03 14.00
CA GLU A 705 -46.56 16.84 14.83
C GLU A 705 -45.47 16.77 15.93
N LEU A 706 -44.21 17.05 15.58
CA LEU A 706 -43.12 16.97 16.52
C LEU A 706 -43.10 18.10 17.54
N ILE A 707 -43.64 19.29 17.20
CA ILE A 707 -43.85 20.38 18.16
C ILE A 707 -44.92 19.98 19.16
N ALA A 708 -46.03 19.35 18.69
CA ALA A 708 -47.14 18.93 19.55
C ALA A 708 -46.70 17.85 20.57
N ILE A 709 -45.74 16.99 20.20
CA ILE A 709 -45.16 15.94 21.06
C ILE A 709 -44.31 16.54 22.20
N GLN A 710 -43.72 17.73 21.99
CA GLN A 710 -42.81 18.40 22.93
C GLN A 710 -41.62 17.50 23.38
N GLY A 711 -41.13 16.63 22.47
CA GLY A 711 -40.08 15.70 22.74
C GLY A 711 -38.69 16.25 22.41
N ARG A 712 -37.78 15.39 21.97
CA ARG A 712 -36.38 15.73 21.66
C ARG A 712 -36.24 16.76 20.55
N TYR A 713 -37.11 16.71 19.55
CA TYR A 713 -37.19 17.76 18.51
C TYR A 713 -37.43 19.14 19.10
N PHE A 714 -38.38 19.24 19.99
CA PHE A 714 -38.76 20.52 20.65
C PHE A 714 -37.61 21.07 21.51
N GLU A 715 -36.90 20.21 22.26
CA GLU A 715 -35.70 20.58 23.02
C GLU A 715 -34.58 21.12 22.12
N LEU A 716 -34.27 20.44 21.00
CA LEU A 716 -33.24 20.89 20.05
C LEU A 716 -33.62 22.23 19.42
N LEU A 717 -34.89 22.45 19.14
CA LEU A 717 -35.42 23.66 18.55
C LEU A 717 -35.36 24.83 19.54
N THR A 718 -35.77 24.64 20.81
CA THR A 718 -35.73 25.64 21.87
C THR A 718 -34.29 26.08 22.15
N THR A 719 -33.37 25.14 22.26
CA THR A 719 -31.93 25.43 22.41
C THR A 719 -31.38 26.27 21.27
N GLN A 720 -31.81 26.02 20.01
CA GLN A 720 -31.39 26.84 18.86
C GLN A 720 -32.00 28.24 18.86
N LEU A 721 -33.22 28.37 19.30
CA LEU A 721 -33.87 29.68 19.41
C LEU A 721 -33.25 30.54 20.54
N GLU A 722 -32.90 29.93 21.67
CA GLU A 722 -32.21 30.59 22.77
C GLU A 722 -30.77 31.04 22.39
N MET A 723 -30.09 30.29 21.53
CA MET A 723 -28.77 30.68 21.00
C MET A 723 -28.83 31.77 19.93
N ALA A 724 -30.00 31.98 19.30
CA ALA A 724 -30.23 32.96 18.24
C ALA A 724 -30.85 34.29 18.77
N ALA A 725 -31.39 34.30 20.00
CA ALA A 725 -31.88 35.46 20.72
C ALA A 725 -30.75 36.12 21.53
#